data_346ecef7de60881f312b270c741aefc7
#
_entry.id   346ecef7de60881f312b270c741aefc7
#
_cell.length_a   1.000
_cell.length_b   1.000
_cell.length_c   1.000
_cell.angle_alpha   90.00
_cell.angle_beta   90.00
_cell.angle_gamma   90.00
#
_symmetry.space_group_name_H-M   'P 1'
#
loop_
_entity.id
_entity.type
_entity.pdbx_description
1 polymer ?
#
loop_
_entity_poly.entity_id
_entity_poly.type
_entity_poly.pdbx_seq_one_letter_code
_entity_poly.pdbx_strand_id
1 'polypeptide(L)'
;MSDDDSLLEYSEIVMMMFGSEDEGFQFYNYYAYEKGFSVRKEYCEWDNGHNERTLRKFVCSCEGFRAEKELRREVKKRRPRNITRCGCRAKLVIALDQNTEQWYVKDFIDEHNHPMTEADLSCFLRSHRRISDDQKAEIVQLLISGIRKHQIMDIMIRRYGGYDKVGFTARDLYNFCHLNKLETLSAGDAQTIIRYMIESKRRDPDFFFQYKTDGRGHLTGLLWCDFQCQMDYRAFGEVVVFDGTYKTNKYNMTLVPFVGVNHHKSTVIFACGIVSHEDTESYVWLLRSFSDAMIQKHPVSVITDGDLAMQKAISIVWPHSSHRLCGWHIEKNIVSNVHDTDVKDELRSFLYDRCSIEEIERKWMALLHKKNITDKGSWLYQMYEMKEIWCAAYHVGNCYLGLRSNQRSESMHSRIQFNLDRKMTLLELVQHFHNCLSKVRTKEALHDFEASSKPCLQPDASIIEKEAAGSFTPRVFFADVQYSIKAAEKCYWIETEDGYDIVEYIVGRVDKGEKQYFVKCGICVVEQKLKEISCSCLKLQSLGTPCSHIFFVLGHRGERKLPECCVLERWTMGAKHGFPPIRKSTMYDYSDSLQRYHELQNISQTASFVASQSLEAYERLKRVLHEEAAMIPQNGGENRGNRFGPMLPQASDVEYAESSNVFDPIRVPGRGAPKKKLKSVSDESNKKCTKCKEGGHNRRTCPKREEETMLPEDVLDI
;
A
#
# COMPACT_ATOMS: atom_id res chain seq x y z
N MET A 1 41.99 1.09 -38.64
CA MET A 1 41.54 2.14 -39.57
C MET A 1 42.82 2.78 -40.13
N SER A 2 42.94 2.82 -41.43
CA SER A 2 44.09 3.43 -42.09
C SER A 2 44.01 4.97 -41.96
N ASP A 3 45.17 5.66 -42.03
CA ASP A 3 45.22 7.13 -41.99
C ASP A 3 44.34 7.79 -43.10
N ASP A 4 44.09 7.08 -44.19
CA ASP A 4 43.23 7.53 -45.29
C ASP A 4 41.73 7.56 -44.92
N ASP A 5 41.22 6.60 -44.12
CA ASP A 5 39.82 6.60 -43.66
C ASP A 5 39.55 7.75 -42.67
N SER A 6 40.55 8.13 -41.86
CA SER A 6 40.42 9.25 -40.90
C SER A 6 40.42 10.62 -41.59
N LEU A 7 41.16 10.77 -42.70
CA LEU A 7 41.24 12.02 -43.52
C LEU A 7 39.95 12.26 -44.33
N LEU A 8 39.35 11.21 -44.87
CA LEU A 8 38.04 11.26 -45.55
C LEU A 8 36.94 11.68 -44.60
N GLU A 9 36.87 11.07 -43.40
CA GLU A 9 35.88 11.39 -42.36
C GLU A 9 36.03 12.86 -41.88
N TYR A 10 37.26 13.36 -41.71
CA TYR A 10 37.50 14.77 -41.33
C TYR A 10 37.00 15.76 -42.37
N SER A 11 37.29 15.53 -43.69
CA SER A 11 36.86 16.41 -44.77
C SER A 11 35.35 16.44 -44.94
N GLU A 12 34.67 15.33 -44.73
CA GLU A 12 33.20 15.25 -44.73
C GLU A 12 32.57 16.03 -43.57
N ILE A 13 33.11 15.92 -42.35
CA ILE A 13 32.61 16.63 -41.18
C ILE A 13 32.73 18.16 -41.35
N VAL A 14 33.83 18.66 -41.86
CA VAL A 14 34.06 20.10 -42.05
C VAL A 14 33.07 20.70 -43.06
N MET A 15 32.56 19.92 -44.02
CA MET A 15 31.58 20.36 -45.01
C MET A 15 30.11 20.22 -44.58
N MET A 16 29.86 19.70 -43.39
CA MET A 16 28.49 19.49 -42.90
C MET A 16 27.74 20.76 -42.58
N MET A 17 26.45 20.74 -42.88
CA MET A 17 25.49 21.77 -42.56
C MET A 17 24.37 21.16 -41.69
N PHE A 18 23.84 21.92 -40.73
CA PHE A 18 22.80 21.47 -39.83
C PHE A 18 21.63 22.46 -39.83
N GLY A 19 20.43 21.98 -39.71
CA GLY A 19 19.21 22.81 -39.62
C GLY A 19 19.04 23.50 -38.25
N SER A 20 19.76 23.03 -37.21
CA SER A 20 19.69 23.63 -35.86
C SER A 20 20.96 23.38 -35.05
N GLU A 21 21.15 24.18 -33.95
CA GLU A 21 22.22 23.96 -32.97
C GLU A 21 22.13 22.54 -32.36
N ASP A 22 20.91 22.08 -32.10
CA ASP A 22 20.71 20.77 -31.46
C ASP A 22 21.04 19.62 -32.44
N GLU A 23 20.78 19.75 -33.71
CA GLU A 23 21.20 18.77 -34.71
C GLU A 23 22.72 18.66 -34.77
N GLY A 24 23.44 19.78 -34.78
CA GLY A 24 24.90 19.81 -34.70
C GLY A 24 25.46 19.20 -33.41
N PHE A 25 24.75 19.41 -32.29
CA PHE A 25 25.09 18.73 -31.04
C PHE A 25 24.84 17.21 -31.09
N GLN A 26 23.72 16.78 -31.64
CA GLN A 26 23.39 15.35 -31.76
C GLN A 26 24.42 14.65 -32.67
N PHE A 27 24.78 15.27 -33.78
CA PHE A 27 25.83 14.74 -34.64
C PHE A 27 27.16 14.57 -33.90
N TYR A 28 27.67 15.62 -33.23
CA TYR A 28 28.96 15.53 -32.53
C TYR A 28 28.90 14.60 -31.31
N ASN A 29 27.77 14.49 -30.67
CA ASN A 29 27.59 13.55 -29.57
C ASN A 29 27.51 12.10 -30.05
N TYR A 30 26.94 11.84 -31.24
CA TYR A 30 26.94 10.52 -31.86
C TYR A 30 28.37 10.14 -32.30
N TYR A 31 29.07 11.06 -32.96
CA TYR A 31 30.49 10.91 -33.32
C TYR A 31 31.35 10.57 -32.09
N ALA A 32 31.13 11.29 -31.00
CA ALA A 32 31.83 11.04 -29.74
C ALA A 32 31.49 9.67 -29.11
N TYR A 33 30.27 9.18 -29.31
CA TYR A 33 29.86 7.84 -28.85
C TYR A 33 30.66 6.75 -29.58
N GLU A 34 30.74 6.86 -30.91
CA GLU A 34 31.50 5.90 -31.76
C GLU A 34 33.01 5.96 -31.46
N LYS A 35 33.57 7.15 -31.22
CA LYS A 35 35.00 7.34 -30.90
C LYS A 35 35.35 7.11 -29.42
N GLY A 36 34.35 6.96 -28.51
CA GLY A 36 34.56 6.65 -27.11
C GLY A 36 34.91 7.82 -26.19
N PHE A 37 34.41 9.04 -26.46
CA PHE A 37 34.57 10.20 -25.58
C PHE A 37 33.24 10.87 -25.23
N SER A 38 33.22 11.78 -24.24
CA SER A 38 32.04 12.50 -23.81
C SER A 38 32.12 13.98 -24.20
N VAL A 39 31.00 14.54 -24.65
CA VAL A 39 30.89 15.93 -25.11
C VAL A 39 30.27 16.84 -24.02
N ARG A 40 30.63 18.11 -24.01
CA ARG A 40 29.94 19.16 -23.27
C ARG A 40 29.78 20.42 -24.12
N LYS A 41 28.65 21.11 -23.92
CA LYS A 41 28.41 22.45 -24.46
C LYS A 41 29.25 23.44 -23.63
N GLU A 42 30.15 24.19 -24.26
CA GLU A 42 31.08 25.08 -23.55
C GLU A 42 30.67 26.54 -23.68
N TYR A 43 30.73 27.07 -24.94
CA TYR A 43 30.62 28.49 -25.23
C TYR A 43 29.56 28.73 -26.28
N CYS A 44 28.90 29.88 -26.22
CA CYS A 44 27.98 30.36 -27.24
C CYS A 44 28.13 31.87 -27.42
N GLU A 45 27.94 32.34 -28.63
CA GLU A 45 27.77 33.74 -28.96
C GLU A 45 26.30 33.99 -29.33
N TRP A 46 25.86 35.19 -29.05
CA TRP A 46 24.51 35.65 -29.34
C TRP A 46 24.60 36.81 -30.35
N ASP A 47 23.51 37.07 -31.07
CA ASP A 47 23.35 38.28 -31.88
C ASP A 47 23.35 39.53 -30.98
N ASN A 48 23.46 40.72 -31.59
CA ASN A 48 23.49 41.99 -30.87
C ASN A 48 22.19 42.26 -30.04
N GLY A 49 21.13 41.60 -30.35
CA GLY A 49 19.84 41.68 -29.66
C GLY A 49 19.65 40.63 -28.56
N HIS A 50 20.56 39.67 -28.37
CA HIS A 50 20.44 38.50 -27.50
C HIS A 50 19.20 37.65 -27.78
N ASN A 51 18.70 37.67 -29.03
CA ASN A 51 17.54 36.88 -29.44
C ASN A 51 17.90 35.50 -29.95
N GLU A 52 18.99 35.41 -30.73
CA GLU A 52 19.43 34.16 -31.36
C GLU A 52 20.91 33.87 -31.10
N ARG A 53 21.24 32.59 -31.02
CA ARG A 53 22.64 32.16 -30.92
C ARG A 53 23.25 32.09 -32.31
N THR A 54 24.39 32.74 -32.48
CA THR A 54 25.12 32.81 -33.76
C THR A 54 26.32 31.86 -33.81
N LEU A 55 26.81 31.39 -32.65
CA LEU A 55 27.93 30.45 -32.59
C LEU A 55 27.77 29.52 -31.40
N ARG A 56 28.14 28.26 -31.59
CA ARG A 56 28.18 27.25 -30.55
C ARG A 56 29.44 26.41 -30.57
N LYS A 57 30.08 26.24 -29.41
CA LYS A 57 31.27 25.40 -29.25
C LYS A 57 30.93 24.17 -28.39
N PHE A 58 31.15 23.00 -28.95
CA PHE A 58 31.10 21.70 -28.29
C PHE A 58 32.51 21.18 -28.08
N VAL A 59 32.84 20.67 -26.93
CA VAL A 59 34.19 20.23 -26.55
C VAL A 59 34.16 18.85 -25.92
N CYS A 60 35.29 18.15 -26.01
CA CYS A 60 35.51 16.95 -25.19
C CYS A 60 35.35 17.26 -23.70
N SER A 61 34.76 16.37 -22.93
CA SER A 61 34.57 16.55 -21.48
C SER A 61 35.89 16.71 -20.71
N CYS A 62 37.00 16.26 -21.29
CA CYS A 62 38.38 16.35 -20.77
C CYS A 62 39.07 17.70 -21.09
N GLU A 63 38.40 18.61 -21.80
CA GLU A 63 38.92 19.94 -22.12
C GLU A 63 39.12 20.79 -20.86
N GLY A 64 40.14 21.65 -20.87
CA GLY A 64 40.50 22.56 -19.80
C GLY A 64 41.06 21.86 -18.55
N PHE A 65 41.27 22.63 -17.50
CA PHE A 65 41.83 22.15 -16.25
C PHE A 65 40.92 22.52 -15.08
N ARG A 66 41.02 21.77 -13.98
CA ARG A 66 40.27 22.10 -12.78
C ARG A 66 40.90 23.30 -12.08
N ALA A 67 40.07 24.25 -11.64
CA ALA A 67 40.56 25.42 -10.90
C ALA A 67 41.25 25.00 -9.60
N GLU A 68 42.39 25.62 -9.30
CA GLU A 68 43.26 25.29 -8.14
C GLU A 68 42.50 25.37 -6.81
N LYS A 69 41.59 26.33 -6.64
CA LYS A 69 40.69 26.46 -5.48
C LYS A 69 39.82 25.23 -5.23
N GLU A 70 39.55 24.43 -6.26
CA GLU A 70 38.76 23.21 -6.13
C GLU A 70 39.62 21.97 -5.80
N LEU A 71 40.92 22.05 -6.02
CA LEU A 71 41.88 21.02 -5.67
C LEU A 71 42.30 21.14 -4.18
N ARG A 72 42.32 22.37 -3.64
CA ARG A 72 42.74 22.68 -2.25
C ARG A 72 41.60 22.60 -1.22
N ARG A 73 40.58 21.78 -1.42
CA ARG A 73 39.46 21.65 -0.47
C ARG A 73 39.88 20.93 0.80
N GLU A 74 40.17 21.69 1.84
CA GLU A 74 40.61 21.14 3.15
C GLU A 74 39.51 20.44 3.98
N VAL A 75 38.22 20.74 3.78
CA VAL A 75 37.18 20.13 4.60
C VAL A 75 35.90 19.86 3.78
N LYS A 76 35.77 18.68 3.20
CA LYS A 76 34.45 18.18 2.77
C LYS A 76 34.24 16.72 3.16
N LYS A 77 33.09 16.45 3.75
CA LYS A 77 32.57 15.10 4.12
C LYS A 77 32.37 14.15 2.91
N ARG A 78 32.58 14.60 1.68
CA ARG A 78 32.36 13.79 0.48
C ARG A 78 33.71 13.41 -0.19
N ARG A 79 33.81 12.17 -0.60
CA ARG A 79 34.96 11.65 -1.37
C ARG A 79 35.22 12.56 -2.59
N PRO A 80 36.46 12.98 -2.84
CA PRO A 80 36.80 13.79 -4.02
C PRO A 80 36.44 13.04 -5.30
N ARG A 81 35.98 13.76 -6.32
CA ARG A 81 35.74 13.18 -7.65
C ARG A 81 37.08 13.07 -8.38
N ASN A 82 37.23 12.05 -9.21
CA ASN A 82 38.39 11.90 -10.09
C ASN A 82 38.57 13.15 -10.95
N ILE A 83 39.83 13.51 -11.25
CA ILE A 83 40.19 14.59 -12.16
C ILE A 83 40.11 13.98 -13.57
N THR A 84 39.18 14.47 -14.38
CA THR A 84 38.98 14.03 -15.76
C THR A 84 39.50 15.04 -16.77
N ARG A 85 39.65 16.30 -16.36
CA ARG A 85 40.11 17.38 -17.26
C ARG A 85 41.62 17.36 -17.34
N CYS A 86 42.12 17.24 -18.59
CA CYS A 86 43.56 17.15 -18.93
C CYS A 86 44.00 18.12 -20.04
N GLY A 87 43.16 19.11 -20.36
CA GLY A 87 43.45 20.09 -21.42
C GLY A 87 43.28 19.55 -22.83
N CYS A 88 42.34 18.60 -23.04
CA CYS A 88 42.05 18.07 -24.37
C CYS A 88 41.56 19.18 -25.30
N ARG A 89 42.06 19.18 -26.56
CA ARG A 89 41.73 20.21 -27.55
C ARG A 89 40.58 19.84 -28.47
N ALA A 90 40.12 18.61 -28.47
CA ALA A 90 39.07 18.12 -29.35
C ALA A 90 37.77 18.92 -29.20
N LYS A 91 37.25 19.43 -30.30
CA LYS A 91 36.08 20.32 -30.33
C LYS A 91 35.40 20.31 -31.70
N LEU A 92 34.12 20.65 -31.69
CA LEU A 92 33.34 21.06 -32.87
C LEU A 92 32.78 22.47 -32.60
N VAL A 93 33.00 23.40 -33.48
CA VAL A 93 32.43 24.75 -33.44
C VAL A 93 31.51 24.92 -34.63
N ILE A 94 30.27 25.24 -34.39
CA ILE A 94 29.30 25.56 -35.45
C ILE A 94 28.89 27.02 -35.35
N ALA A 95 28.65 27.64 -36.52
CA ALA A 95 28.16 29.02 -36.61
C ALA A 95 26.95 29.10 -37.52
N LEU A 96 26.04 30.02 -37.22
CA LEU A 96 24.84 30.28 -38.02
C LEU A 96 25.18 31.17 -39.21
N ASP A 97 24.85 30.73 -40.40
CA ASP A 97 24.83 31.59 -41.56
C ASP A 97 23.47 32.32 -41.63
N GLN A 98 23.51 33.63 -41.42
CA GLN A 98 22.31 34.46 -41.40
C GLN A 98 21.59 34.56 -42.75
N ASN A 99 22.25 34.18 -43.86
CA ASN A 99 21.62 34.22 -45.19
C ASN A 99 20.81 32.94 -45.50
N THR A 100 21.29 31.81 -45.02
CA THR A 100 20.67 30.50 -45.29
C THR A 100 19.91 29.94 -44.07
N GLU A 101 20.01 30.59 -42.92
CA GLU A 101 19.47 30.10 -41.62
C GLU A 101 19.98 28.70 -41.26
N GLN A 102 21.12 28.30 -41.81
CA GLN A 102 21.74 26.98 -41.55
C GLN A 102 23.00 27.12 -40.72
N TRP A 103 23.26 26.11 -39.91
CA TRP A 103 24.48 26.03 -39.11
C TRP A 103 25.57 25.28 -39.86
N TYR A 104 26.73 25.88 -40.07
CA TYR A 104 27.88 25.26 -40.72
C TYR A 104 29.00 25.00 -39.72
N VAL A 105 29.87 24.03 -40.01
CA VAL A 105 31.07 23.73 -39.23
C VAL A 105 32.11 24.81 -39.45
N LYS A 106 32.38 25.62 -38.42
CA LYS A 106 33.38 26.70 -38.44
C LYS A 106 34.76 26.17 -38.06
N ASP A 107 34.86 25.21 -37.13
CA ASP A 107 36.15 24.64 -36.68
C ASP A 107 35.91 23.25 -36.11
N PHE A 108 36.79 22.31 -36.48
CA PHE A 108 36.75 20.94 -36.00
C PHE A 108 38.15 20.46 -35.69
N ILE A 109 38.35 19.94 -34.46
CA ILE A 109 39.61 19.34 -33.99
C ILE A 109 39.26 17.98 -33.37
N ASP A 110 39.85 16.92 -33.95
CA ASP A 110 39.62 15.53 -33.49
C ASP A 110 40.79 14.97 -32.66
N GLU A 111 41.83 15.73 -32.45
CA GLU A 111 43.01 15.28 -31.71
C GLU A 111 42.73 15.24 -30.20
N HIS A 112 42.91 14.05 -29.60
CA HIS A 112 42.73 13.82 -28.15
C HIS A 112 44.07 13.52 -27.49
N ASN A 113 44.27 14.05 -26.26
CA ASN A 113 45.46 13.80 -25.43
C ASN A 113 45.20 12.83 -24.27
N HIS A 114 44.16 12.04 -24.37
CA HIS A 114 43.75 11.04 -23.36
C HIS A 114 43.25 9.77 -24.06
N PRO A 115 43.26 8.61 -23.38
CA PRO A 115 42.72 7.39 -23.95
C PRO A 115 41.20 7.50 -24.18
N MET A 116 40.72 6.88 -25.24
CA MET A 116 39.31 6.72 -25.53
C MET A 116 38.73 5.56 -24.73
N THR A 117 37.43 5.64 -24.46
CA THR A 117 36.68 4.54 -23.83
C THR A 117 36.39 3.49 -24.92
N GLU A 118 36.45 2.22 -24.55
CA GLU A 118 36.01 1.13 -25.41
C GLU A 118 34.54 1.31 -25.84
N ALA A 119 34.20 0.89 -27.07
CA ALA A 119 32.88 1.09 -27.65
C ALA A 119 31.76 0.59 -26.73
N ASP A 120 31.91 -0.59 -26.14
CA ASP A 120 30.92 -1.20 -25.23
C ASP A 120 30.69 -0.39 -23.95
N LEU A 121 31.65 0.45 -23.57
CA LEU A 121 31.59 1.27 -22.36
C LEU A 121 31.21 2.72 -22.63
N SER A 122 31.10 3.13 -23.90
CA SER A 122 30.72 4.50 -24.30
C SER A 122 29.36 4.90 -23.75
N CYS A 123 28.42 3.95 -23.59
CA CYS A 123 27.11 4.15 -22.99
C CYS A 123 27.17 4.69 -21.55
N PHE A 124 28.27 4.50 -20.80
CA PHE A 124 28.43 5.02 -19.44
C PHE A 124 28.99 6.45 -19.42
N LEU A 125 29.42 6.99 -20.51
CA LEU A 125 29.91 8.37 -20.61
C LEU A 125 28.76 9.37 -20.40
N ARG A 126 29.06 10.51 -19.78
CA ARG A 126 28.02 11.41 -19.26
C ARG A 126 27.10 11.99 -20.34
N SER A 127 27.63 12.35 -21.52
CA SER A 127 26.86 12.96 -22.61
C SER A 127 25.93 11.96 -23.31
N HIS A 128 26.21 10.66 -23.18
CA HIS A 128 25.46 9.59 -23.83
C HIS A 128 24.36 9.02 -22.94
N ARG A 129 24.29 9.48 -21.66
CA ARG A 129 23.28 9.03 -20.72
C ARG A 129 22.10 9.98 -20.69
N ARG A 130 20.94 9.49 -21.09
CA ARG A 130 19.67 10.22 -21.04
C ARG A 130 18.53 9.26 -20.75
N ILE A 131 17.64 9.66 -19.86
CA ILE A 131 16.33 9.00 -19.70
C ILE A 131 15.39 9.70 -20.66
N SER A 132 14.85 8.98 -21.64
CA SER A 132 13.87 9.50 -22.60
C SER A 132 12.51 9.76 -21.93
N ASP A 133 11.62 10.51 -22.57
CA ASP A 133 10.34 10.87 -21.95
C ASP A 133 9.40 9.67 -21.82
N ASP A 134 9.43 8.73 -22.76
CA ASP A 134 8.74 7.45 -22.67
C ASP A 134 9.26 6.60 -21.49
N GLN A 135 10.59 6.53 -21.34
CA GLN A 135 11.22 5.85 -20.18
C GLN A 135 10.85 6.51 -18.85
N LYS A 136 10.79 7.86 -18.81
CA LYS A 136 10.33 8.59 -17.61
C LYS A 136 8.88 8.23 -17.27
N ALA A 137 7.99 8.18 -18.28
CA ALA A 137 6.61 7.78 -18.12
C ALA A 137 6.50 6.36 -17.56
N GLU A 138 7.24 5.40 -18.11
CA GLU A 138 7.29 4.03 -17.65
C GLU A 138 7.81 3.92 -16.21
N ILE A 139 8.92 4.60 -15.90
CA ILE A 139 9.50 4.64 -14.54
C ILE A 139 8.47 5.15 -13.52
N VAL A 140 7.73 6.21 -13.84
CA VAL A 140 6.70 6.78 -12.97
C VAL A 140 5.57 5.77 -12.74
N GLN A 141 5.12 5.06 -13.78
CA GLN A 141 4.10 4.01 -13.66
C GLN A 141 4.54 2.86 -12.75
N LEU A 142 5.78 2.40 -12.90
CA LEU A 142 6.34 1.35 -12.05
C LEU A 142 6.48 1.81 -10.59
N LEU A 143 6.85 3.07 -10.36
CA LEU A 143 6.90 3.67 -9.01
C LEU A 143 5.52 3.72 -8.35
N ILE A 144 4.49 4.18 -9.08
CA ILE A 144 3.10 4.23 -8.59
C ILE A 144 2.59 2.81 -8.27
N SER A 145 2.98 1.82 -9.06
CA SER A 145 2.65 0.41 -8.82
C SER A 145 3.38 -0.18 -7.60
N GLY A 146 4.26 0.57 -6.94
CA GLY A 146 4.99 0.17 -5.74
C GLY A 146 6.26 -0.65 -6.03
N ILE A 147 6.76 -0.65 -7.25
CA ILE A 147 8.01 -1.33 -7.61
C ILE A 147 9.20 -0.51 -7.06
N ARG A 148 10.15 -1.20 -6.45
CA ARG A 148 11.34 -0.54 -5.88
C ARG A 148 12.31 -0.10 -6.98
N LYS A 149 13.01 1.02 -6.77
CA LYS A 149 13.91 1.64 -7.76
C LYS A 149 14.96 0.68 -8.34
N HIS A 150 15.55 -0.20 -7.54
CA HIS A 150 16.50 -1.20 -8.04
C HIS A 150 15.81 -2.21 -8.96
N GLN A 151 14.60 -2.67 -8.60
CA GLN A 151 13.81 -3.57 -9.44
C GLN A 151 13.37 -2.89 -10.75
N ILE A 152 13.05 -1.58 -10.70
CA ILE A 152 12.78 -0.79 -11.90
C ILE A 152 13.99 -0.82 -12.82
N MET A 153 15.20 -0.61 -12.30
CA MET A 153 16.42 -0.68 -13.12
C MET A 153 16.59 -2.07 -13.75
N ASP A 154 16.37 -3.14 -13.01
CA ASP A 154 16.45 -4.51 -13.51
C ASP A 154 15.41 -4.78 -14.61
N ILE A 155 14.19 -4.27 -14.46
CA ILE A 155 13.11 -4.37 -15.47
C ILE A 155 13.52 -3.62 -16.74
N MET A 156 14.00 -2.37 -16.62
CA MET A 156 14.41 -1.54 -17.74
C MET A 156 15.56 -2.20 -18.51
N ILE A 157 16.60 -2.68 -17.83
CA ILE A 157 17.72 -3.39 -18.48
C ILE A 157 17.22 -4.58 -19.31
N ARG A 158 16.34 -5.41 -18.74
CA ARG A 158 15.80 -6.58 -19.46
C ARG A 158 14.91 -6.18 -20.62
N ARG A 159 14.07 -5.16 -20.44
CA ARG A 159 13.13 -4.70 -21.49
C ARG A 159 13.85 -4.10 -22.68
N TYR A 160 14.92 -3.35 -22.46
CA TYR A 160 15.71 -2.73 -23.53
C TYR A 160 16.80 -3.65 -24.09
N GLY A 161 16.97 -4.85 -23.53
CA GLY A 161 17.86 -5.89 -24.06
C GLY A 161 19.32 -5.74 -23.66
N GLY A 162 19.62 -4.99 -22.57
CA GLY A 162 20.96 -4.86 -22.03
C GLY A 162 21.22 -3.52 -21.34
N TYR A 163 22.27 -3.46 -20.55
CA TYR A 163 22.68 -2.24 -19.86
C TYR A 163 23.20 -1.17 -20.83
N ASP A 164 23.74 -1.58 -21.96
CA ASP A 164 24.25 -0.74 -23.07
C ASP A 164 23.10 -0.05 -23.82
N LYS A 165 21.93 -0.68 -23.89
CA LYS A 165 20.76 -0.21 -24.65
C LYS A 165 19.77 0.60 -23.82
N VAL A 166 19.84 0.52 -22.50
CA VAL A 166 18.91 1.26 -21.62
C VAL A 166 19.15 2.77 -21.63
N GLY A 167 20.36 3.23 -21.93
CA GLY A 167 20.74 4.63 -22.12
C GLY A 167 20.94 5.44 -20.82
N PHE A 168 20.87 4.85 -19.63
CA PHE A 168 21.08 5.52 -18.35
C PHE A 168 21.56 4.56 -17.25
N THR A 169 22.10 5.09 -16.17
CA THR A 169 22.58 4.31 -15.01
C THR A 169 21.57 4.32 -13.88
N ALA A 170 21.75 3.40 -12.91
CA ALA A 170 20.96 3.39 -11.68
C ALA A 170 21.02 4.75 -10.95
N ARG A 171 22.17 5.45 -10.99
CA ARG A 171 22.32 6.79 -10.40
C ARG A 171 21.41 7.82 -11.11
N ASP A 172 21.31 7.75 -12.42
CA ASP A 172 20.47 8.67 -13.21
C ASP A 172 18.99 8.41 -12.90
N LEU A 173 18.58 7.14 -12.78
CA LEU A 173 17.25 6.75 -12.31
C LEU A 173 16.94 7.32 -10.91
N TYR A 174 17.86 7.16 -9.95
CA TYR A 174 17.64 7.69 -8.59
C TYR A 174 17.58 9.22 -8.57
N ASN A 175 18.40 9.90 -9.37
CA ASN A 175 18.36 11.35 -9.53
C ASN A 175 17.03 11.81 -10.15
N PHE A 176 16.57 11.15 -11.21
CA PHE A 176 15.27 11.43 -11.82
C PHE A 176 14.14 11.28 -10.81
N CYS A 177 14.08 10.14 -10.12
CA CYS A 177 13.05 9.91 -9.10
C CYS A 177 13.09 10.98 -7.98
N HIS A 178 14.27 11.47 -7.61
CA HIS A 178 14.41 12.51 -6.62
C HIS A 178 13.91 13.87 -7.13
N LEU A 179 14.30 14.26 -8.33
CA LEU A 179 13.86 15.52 -8.96
C LEU A 179 12.34 15.52 -9.19
N ASN A 180 11.81 14.45 -9.76
CA ASN A 180 10.37 14.29 -9.97
C ASN A 180 9.58 14.41 -8.64
N LYS A 181 10.11 13.82 -7.56
CA LYS A 181 9.52 13.96 -6.23
C LYS A 181 9.56 15.40 -5.72
N LEU A 182 10.68 16.13 -5.89
CA LEU A 182 10.79 17.53 -5.50
C LEU A 182 9.84 18.43 -6.29
N GLU A 183 9.70 18.20 -7.56
CA GLU A 183 8.77 18.92 -8.45
C GLU A 183 7.32 18.69 -8.04
N THR A 184 6.93 17.41 -7.84
CA THR A 184 5.60 17.04 -7.36
C THR A 184 5.25 17.70 -6.01
N LEU A 185 6.23 17.84 -5.12
CA LEU A 185 6.07 18.42 -3.79
C LEU A 185 6.47 19.89 -3.69
N SER A 186 6.52 20.62 -4.78
CA SER A 186 6.95 22.03 -4.80
C SER A 186 6.14 22.93 -3.85
N ALA A 187 4.84 22.65 -3.66
CA ALA A 187 3.94 23.35 -2.75
C ALA A 187 3.95 22.80 -1.30
N GLY A 188 4.79 21.79 -1.00
CA GLY A 188 4.74 21.02 0.25
C GLY A 188 3.88 19.76 0.12
N ASP A 189 4.15 18.78 0.99
CA ASP A 189 3.48 17.48 0.95
C ASP A 189 2.00 17.57 1.41
N ALA A 190 1.75 18.35 2.48
CA ALA A 190 0.39 18.55 2.99
C ALA A 190 -0.49 19.27 1.96
N GLN A 191 -0.01 20.35 1.38
CA GLN A 191 -0.76 21.07 0.34
C GLN A 191 -0.98 20.20 -0.89
N THR A 192 0.00 19.38 -1.26
CA THR A 192 -0.12 18.46 -2.41
C THR A 192 -1.19 17.41 -2.16
N ILE A 193 -1.23 16.80 -0.97
CA ILE A 193 -2.26 15.78 -0.67
C ILE A 193 -3.66 16.39 -0.61
N ILE A 194 -3.82 17.60 -0.08
CA ILE A 194 -5.14 18.28 -0.06
C ILE A 194 -5.61 18.57 -1.50
N ARG A 195 -4.73 19.05 -2.38
CA ARG A 195 -5.05 19.22 -3.81
C ARG A 195 -5.46 17.90 -4.46
N TYR A 196 -4.75 16.82 -4.16
CA TYR A 196 -5.11 15.48 -4.65
C TYR A 196 -6.51 15.05 -4.17
N MET A 197 -6.87 15.32 -2.90
CA MET A 197 -8.20 15.00 -2.37
C MET A 197 -9.31 15.85 -3.04
N ILE A 198 -9.05 17.14 -3.26
CA ILE A 198 -9.98 18.03 -3.97
C ILE A 198 -10.23 17.53 -5.39
N GLU A 199 -9.17 17.14 -6.10
CA GLU A 199 -9.29 16.60 -7.45
C GLU A 199 -10.02 15.26 -7.47
N SER A 200 -9.76 14.38 -6.48
CA SER A 200 -10.51 13.14 -6.33
C SER A 200 -12.00 13.39 -6.14
N LYS A 201 -12.37 14.42 -5.37
CA LYS A 201 -13.77 14.82 -5.17
C LYS A 201 -14.41 15.46 -6.41
N ARG A 202 -13.64 16.15 -7.25
CA ARG A 202 -14.14 16.66 -8.53
C ARG A 202 -14.53 15.54 -9.51
N ARG A 203 -13.74 14.45 -9.50
CA ARG A 203 -13.97 13.27 -10.35
C ARG A 203 -15.07 12.37 -9.82
N ASP A 204 -15.12 12.21 -8.51
CA ASP A 204 -16.14 11.45 -7.79
C ASP A 204 -16.80 12.38 -6.76
N PRO A 205 -17.97 13.00 -7.09
CA PRO A 205 -18.66 13.91 -6.19
C PRO A 205 -19.00 13.30 -4.83
N ASP A 206 -19.12 11.98 -4.78
CA ASP A 206 -19.40 11.23 -3.54
C ASP A 206 -18.13 10.87 -2.78
N PHE A 207 -16.93 11.18 -3.32
CA PHE A 207 -15.67 11.03 -2.60
C PHE A 207 -15.67 11.92 -1.36
N PHE A 208 -15.43 11.34 -0.21
CA PHE A 208 -15.38 12.05 1.06
C PHE A 208 -13.95 12.22 1.55
N PHE A 209 -13.61 13.42 1.98
CA PHE A 209 -12.41 13.67 2.77
C PHE A 209 -12.63 14.81 3.75
N GLN A 210 -11.94 14.74 4.86
CA GLN A 210 -11.90 15.76 5.89
C GLN A 210 -10.50 15.85 6.46
N TYR A 211 -10.02 17.06 6.77
CA TYR A 211 -8.71 17.26 7.36
C TYR A 211 -8.76 18.20 8.57
N LYS A 212 -7.78 18.10 9.46
CA LYS A 212 -7.61 18.92 10.64
C LYS A 212 -6.22 19.53 10.62
N THR A 213 -6.12 20.80 11.01
CA THR A 213 -4.86 21.53 11.20
C THR A 213 -4.70 21.99 12.65
N ASP A 214 -3.48 22.22 13.09
CA ASP A 214 -3.21 22.90 14.34
C ASP A 214 -3.42 24.43 14.23
N GLY A 215 -3.27 25.17 15.33
CA GLY A 215 -3.41 26.63 15.35
C GLY A 215 -2.37 27.38 14.49
N ARG A 216 -1.37 26.70 13.94
CA ARG A 216 -0.36 27.25 13.03
C ARG A 216 -0.54 26.79 11.58
N GLY A 217 -1.61 26.04 11.29
CA GLY A 217 -1.94 25.55 9.95
C GLY A 217 -1.23 24.26 9.54
N HIS A 218 -0.49 23.56 10.44
CA HIS A 218 0.10 22.27 10.10
C HIS A 218 -0.96 21.17 10.11
N LEU A 219 -0.91 20.29 9.11
CA LEU A 219 -1.83 19.14 9.02
C LEU A 219 -1.63 18.19 10.22
N THR A 220 -2.69 17.94 10.97
CA THR A 220 -2.70 17.04 12.13
C THR A 220 -3.59 15.82 11.95
N GLY A 221 -4.55 15.87 11.05
CA GLY A 221 -5.45 14.77 10.73
C GLY A 221 -5.93 14.83 9.30
N LEU A 222 -6.16 13.66 8.70
CA LEU A 222 -6.79 13.48 7.38
C LEU A 222 -7.58 12.18 7.40
N LEU A 223 -8.82 12.21 6.95
CA LEU A 223 -9.66 11.02 6.71
C LEU A 223 -10.19 11.09 5.29
N TRP A 224 -10.25 9.93 4.63
CA TRP A 224 -10.81 9.82 3.29
C TRP A 224 -11.45 8.44 3.03
N CYS A 225 -12.44 8.44 2.16
CA CYS A 225 -13.03 7.24 1.55
C CYS A 225 -13.67 7.59 0.21
N ASP A 226 -13.72 6.64 -0.71
CA ASP A 226 -14.46 6.79 -1.96
C ASP A 226 -15.91 6.30 -1.81
N PHE A 227 -16.74 6.53 -2.84
CA PHE A 227 -18.13 6.12 -2.86
C PHE A 227 -18.32 4.62 -2.60
N GLN A 228 -17.48 3.77 -3.16
CA GLN A 228 -17.58 2.32 -2.96
C GLN A 228 -17.35 1.92 -1.50
N CYS A 229 -16.43 2.57 -0.81
CA CYS A 229 -16.20 2.36 0.63
C CYS A 229 -17.45 2.69 1.47
N GLN A 230 -18.18 3.77 1.11
CA GLN A 230 -19.43 4.16 1.77
C GLN A 230 -20.53 3.11 1.51
N MET A 231 -20.65 2.62 0.28
CA MET A 231 -21.60 1.57 -0.07
C MET A 231 -21.26 0.26 0.65
N ASP A 232 -19.99 -0.12 0.69
CA ASP A 232 -19.52 -1.29 1.43
C ASP A 232 -19.84 -1.17 2.93
N TYR A 233 -19.70 0.04 3.50
CA TYR A 233 -20.11 0.28 4.88
C TYR A 233 -21.62 0.18 5.07
N ARG A 234 -22.39 0.67 4.12
CA ARG A 234 -23.86 0.55 4.17
C ARG A 234 -24.32 -0.91 4.24
N ALA A 235 -23.65 -1.81 3.49
CA ALA A 235 -23.95 -3.24 3.46
C ALA A 235 -23.35 -4.03 4.64
N PHE A 236 -22.16 -3.66 5.13
CA PHE A 236 -21.34 -4.49 6.01
C PHE A 236 -20.86 -3.80 7.29
N GLY A 237 -21.26 -2.56 7.53
CA GLY A 237 -20.73 -1.71 8.60
C GLY A 237 -21.23 -2.00 10.01
N GLU A 238 -21.93 -3.12 10.26
CA GLU A 238 -22.38 -3.49 11.61
C GLU A 238 -21.19 -3.73 12.55
N VAL A 239 -20.09 -4.25 12.01
CA VAL A 239 -18.85 -4.48 12.77
C VAL A 239 -17.71 -3.75 12.14
N VAL A 240 -17.08 -2.86 12.90
CA VAL A 240 -15.90 -2.10 12.51
C VAL A 240 -14.70 -2.55 13.35
N VAL A 241 -13.60 -2.82 12.67
CA VAL A 241 -12.30 -3.11 13.27
C VAL A 241 -11.33 -2.02 12.82
N PHE A 242 -10.65 -1.39 13.75
CA PHE A 242 -9.60 -0.43 13.42
C PHE A 242 -8.48 -0.45 14.47
N ASP A 243 -7.31 -0.02 14.04
CA ASP A 243 -6.08 -0.05 14.83
C ASP A 243 -5.06 0.92 14.21
N GLY A 244 -4.15 1.43 15.00
CA GLY A 244 -3.13 2.38 14.59
C GLY A 244 -1.86 1.70 14.11
N THR A 245 -1.38 2.06 12.90
CA THR A 245 -0.11 1.58 12.35
C THR A 245 0.94 2.67 12.35
N TYR A 246 2.05 2.42 13.05
CA TYR A 246 3.13 3.38 13.24
C TYR A 246 4.16 3.40 12.13
N LYS A 247 4.85 4.55 11.98
CA LYS A 247 6.06 4.73 11.15
C LYS A 247 5.84 4.44 9.67
N THR A 248 4.68 4.78 9.17
CA THR A 248 4.27 4.57 7.78
C THR A 248 4.69 5.71 6.84
N ASN A 249 5.18 6.84 7.38
CA ASN A 249 5.50 8.04 6.62
C ASN A 249 6.61 8.87 7.28
N LYS A 250 7.12 9.88 6.55
CA LYS A 250 8.25 10.73 7.00
C LYS A 250 7.95 11.60 8.23
N TYR A 251 6.66 11.79 8.56
CA TYR A 251 6.22 12.59 9.70
C TYR A 251 5.92 11.77 10.95
N ASN A 252 5.97 10.45 10.86
CA ASN A 252 5.55 9.49 11.88
C ASN A 252 4.07 9.60 12.28
N MET A 253 3.21 10.14 11.43
CA MET A 253 1.77 10.12 11.66
C MET A 253 1.25 8.67 11.63
N THR A 254 0.28 8.40 12.49
CA THR A 254 -0.33 7.07 12.62
C THR A 254 -1.41 6.89 11.56
N LEU A 255 -1.32 5.80 10.80
CA LEU A 255 -2.32 5.40 9.81
C LEU A 255 -3.36 4.51 10.49
N VAL A 256 -4.65 4.80 10.29
CA VAL A 256 -5.78 4.11 10.92
C VAL A 256 -6.78 3.68 9.83
N PRO A 257 -6.66 2.46 9.27
CA PRO A 257 -7.66 1.92 8.37
C PRO A 257 -8.87 1.40 9.15
N PHE A 258 -10.09 1.74 8.68
CA PHE A 258 -11.34 1.19 9.16
C PHE A 258 -11.76 0.03 8.26
N VAL A 259 -11.88 -1.15 8.84
CA VAL A 259 -12.15 -2.37 8.08
C VAL A 259 -13.29 -3.17 8.68
N GLY A 260 -13.90 -4.02 7.87
CA GLY A 260 -14.96 -4.94 8.28
C GLY A 260 -14.88 -6.27 7.53
N VAL A 261 -16.02 -6.93 7.46
CA VAL A 261 -16.20 -8.25 6.84
C VAL A 261 -17.30 -8.21 5.81
N ASN A 262 -17.02 -8.59 4.58
CA ASN A 262 -18.01 -8.69 3.51
C ASN A 262 -18.74 -10.05 3.51
N HIS A 263 -19.66 -10.22 2.57
CA HIS A 263 -20.48 -11.42 2.38
C HIS A 263 -19.70 -12.71 2.05
N HIS A 264 -18.41 -12.61 1.72
CA HIS A 264 -17.49 -13.75 1.55
C HIS A 264 -16.59 -13.99 2.77
N LYS A 265 -16.89 -13.39 3.91
CA LYS A 265 -16.00 -13.41 5.09
C LYS A 265 -14.61 -12.86 4.81
N SER A 266 -14.44 -12.07 3.77
CA SER A 266 -13.20 -11.40 3.41
C SER A 266 -13.15 -9.99 4.03
N THR A 267 -11.95 -9.44 4.18
CA THR A 267 -11.77 -8.06 4.66
C THR A 267 -12.31 -7.07 3.63
N VAL A 268 -13.09 -6.11 4.08
CA VAL A 268 -13.56 -4.94 3.34
C VAL A 268 -13.05 -3.68 4.03
N ILE A 269 -12.81 -2.62 3.27
CA ILE A 269 -12.28 -1.35 3.77
C ILE A 269 -13.36 -0.29 3.63
N PHE A 270 -13.62 0.43 4.74
CA PHE A 270 -14.63 1.47 4.79
C PHE A 270 -14.05 2.88 4.66
N ALA A 271 -12.92 3.15 5.31
CA ALA A 271 -12.23 4.43 5.25
C ALA A 271 -10.77 4.27 5.67
N CYS A 272 -9.98 5.31 5.47
CA CYS A 272 -8.64 5.41 6.02
C CYS A 272 -8.43 6.78 6.66
N GLY A 273 -7.78 6.80 7.81
CA GLY A 273 -7.40 8.02 8.49
C GLY A 273 -5.92 8.10 8.78
N ILE A 274 -5.42 9.30 8.97
CA ILE A 274 -4.06 9.58 9.46
C ILE A 274 -4.18 10.61 10.57
N VAL A 275 -3.51 10.39 11.69
CA VAL A 275 -3.46 11.32 12.81
C VAL A 275 -2.03 11.54 13.27
N SER A 276 -1.71 12.78 13.70
CA SER A 276 -0.38 13.14 14.20
C SER A 276 -0.14 12.66 15.62
N HIS A 277 -1.18 12.61 16.46
CA HIS A 277 -1.11 12.20 17.86
C HIS A 277 -2.13 11.10 18.14
N GLU A 278 -1.76 10.20 19.03
CA GLU A 278 -2.63 9.11 19.51
C GLU A 278 -3.22 9.50 20.86
N ASP A 279 -3.97 10.57 20.86
CA ASP A 279 -4.71 11.07 22.03
C ASP A 279 -6.22 11.01 21.78
N THR A 280 -6.96 11.18 22.85
CA THR A 280 -8.44 11.11 22.82
C THR A 280 -9.04 12.13 21.86
N GLU A 281 -8.48 13.35 21.78
CA GLU A 281 -9.00 14.41 20.91
C GLU A 281 -8.83 14.05 19.43
N SER A 282 -7.67 13.53 19.04
CA SER A 282 -7.39 13.10 17.69
C SER A 282 -8.31 11.94 17.26
N TYR A 283 -8.51 10.96 18.15
CA TYR A 283 -9.42 9.86 17.87
C TYR A 283 -10.89 10.28 17.84
N VAL A 284 -11.33 11.18 18.73
CA VAL A 284 -12.70 11.74 18.69
C VAL A 284 -12.95 12.45 17.37
N TRP A 285 -11.99 13.29 16.90
CA TRP A 285 -12.09 13.92 15.61
C TRP A 285 -12.17 12.87 14.47
N LEU A 286 -11.31 11.88 14.51
CA LEU A 286 -11.25 10.82 13.49
C LEU A 286 -12.57 10.04 13.40
N LEU A 287 -13.15 9.64 14.56
CA LEU A 287 -14.39 8.88 14.61
C LEU A 287 -15.61 9.73 14.21
N ARG A 288 -15.63 11.03 14.52
CA ARG A 288 -16.65 11.96 14.05
C ARG A 288 -16.59 12.12 12.54
N SER A 289 -15.39 12.35 12.00
CA SER A 289 -15.18 12.43 10.55
C SER A 289 -15.59 11.14 9.83
N PHE A 290 -15.35 9.98 10.44
CA PHE A 290 -15.82 8.70 9.93
C PHE A 290 -17.36 8.62 9.96
N SER A 291 -18.00 9.04 11.05
CA SER A 291 -19.48 9.07 11.15
C SER A 291 -20.09 9.99 10.10
N ASP A 292 -19.49 11.17 9.85
CA ASP A 292 -19.92 12.09 8.80
C ASP A 292 -19.82 11.43 7.41
N ALA A 293 -18.70 10.75 7.12
CA ALA A 293 -18.51 10.00 5.89
C ALA A 293 -19.55 8.90 5.69
N MET A 294 -19.99 8.27 6.77
CA MET A 294 -20.94 7.15 6.79
C MET A 294 -22.39 7.59 7.06
N ILE A 295 -22.70 8.87 6.86
CA ILE A 295 -24.04 9.46 6.99
C ILE A 295 -24.63 9.14 8.38
N GLN A 296 -23.85 9.32 9.42
CA GLN A 296 -24.20 9.10 10.83
C GLN A 296 -24.71 7.67 11.16
N LYS A 297 -24.45 6.70 10.31
CA LYS A 297 -24.66 5.29 10.64
C LYS A 297 -23.53 4.81 11.54
N HIS A 298 -23.80 4.62 12.83
CA HIS A 298 -22.83 4.10 13.78
C HIS A 298 -22.71 2.57 13.67
N PRO A 299 -21.53 1.98 13.94
CA PRO A 299 -21.40 0.52 13.98
C PRO A 299 -22.13 -0.05 15.18
N VAL A 300 -22.64 -1.28 15.04
CA VAL A 300 -23.24 -2.03 16.17
C VAL A 300 -22.13 -2.50 17.13
N SER A 301 -21.03 -2.96 16.56
CA SER A 301 -19.90 -3.48 17.34
C SER A 301 -18.56 -2.95 16.81
N VAL A 302 -17.62 -2.75 17.73
CA VAL A 302 -16.29 -2.23 17.46
C VAL A 302 -15.23 -3.12 18.08
N ILE A 303 -14.16 -3.40 17.34
CA ILE A 303 -13.00 -4.15 17.85
C ILE A 303 -11.74 -3.30 17.67
N THR A 304 -10.98 -3.07 18.76
CA THR A 304 -9.73 -2.33 18.73
C THR A 304 -8.64 -3.03 19.55
N ASP A 305 -7.44 -2.48 19.56
CA ASP A 305 -6.39 -2.82 20.51
C ASP A 305 -6.72 -2.28 21.94
N GLY A 306 -5.77 -2.35 22.83
CA GLY A 306 -5.92 -1.90 24.22
C GLY A 306 -5.62 -0.42 24.46
N ASP A 307 -5.59 0.44 23.46
CA ASP A 307 -5.28 1.88 23.63
C ASP A 307 -6.41 2.62 24.35
N LEU A 308 -6.10 3.25 25.50
CA LEU A 308 -7.08 3.92 26.37
C LEU A 308 -7.67 5.19 25.72
N ALA A 309 -6.89 5.91 24.90
CA ALA A 309 -7.38 7.10 24.23
C ALA A 309 -8.43 6.73 23.17
N MET A 310 -8.21 5.61 22.48
CA MET A 310 -9.13 5.04 21.50
C MET A 310 -10.43 4.56 22.18
N GLN A 311 -10.33 3.83 23.31
CA GLN A 311 -11.49 3.40 24.09
C GLN A 311 -12.35 4.58 24.53
N LYS A 312 -11.71 5.63 25.08
CA LYS A 312 -12.41 6.84 25.50
C LYS A 312 -13.06 7.59 24.33
N ALA A 313 -12.42 7.63 23.18
CA ALA A 313 -12.99 8.24 21.98
C ALA A 313 -14.23 7.48 21.50
N ILE A 314 -14.22 6.14 21.51
CA ILE A 314 -15.37 5.29 21.16
C ILE A 314 -16.54 5.57 22.09
N SER A 315 -16.33 5.60 23.41
CA SER A 315 -17.41 5.87 24.39
C SER A 315 -18.04 7.26 24.21
N ILE A 316 -17.29 8.24 23.71
CA ILE A 316 -17.78 9.60 23.42
C ILE A 316 -18.58 9.66 22.12
N VAL A 317 -18.07 9.03 21.05
CA VAL A 317 -18.65 9.19 19.69
C VAL A 317 -19.68 8.11 19.37
N TRP A 318 -19.47 6.88 19.84
CA TRP A 318 -20.35 5.73 19.59
C TRP A 318 -20.80 5.06 20.91
N PRO A 319 -21.51 5.77 21.80
CA PRO A 319 -21.87 5.28 23.14
C PRO A 319 -22.77 4.02 23.16
N HIS A 320 -23.46 3.77 22.05
CA HIS A 320 -24.33 2.60 21.91
C HIS A 320 -23.69 1.42 21.20
N SER A 321 -22.47 1.58 20.71
CA SER A 321 -21.73 0.49 20.06
C SER A 321 -21.12 -0.44 21.11
N SER A 322 -21.26 -1.74 20.90
CA SER A 322 -20.61 -2.74 21.75
C SER A 322 -19.10 -2.77 21.45
N HIS A 323 -18.27 -2.30 22.37
CA HIS A 323 -16.83 -2.26 22.19
C HIS A 323 -16.18 -3.50 22.80
N ARG A 324 -15.28 -4.13 22.03
CA ARG A 324 -14.48 -5.28 22.46
C ARG A 324 -13.00 -5.08 22.14
N LEU A 325 -12.15 -5.44 23.11
CA LEU A 325 -10.70 -5.48 22.88
C LEU A 325 -10.29 -6.73 22.09
N CYS A 326 -9.24 -6.57 21.29
CA CYS A 326 -8.64 -7.64 20.51
C CYS A 326 -8.16 -8.79 21.40
N GLY A 327 -8.70 -9.98 21.22
CA GLY A 327 -8.33 -11.16 21.99
C GLY A 327 -6.84 -11.53 21.86
N TRP A 328 -6.24 -11.33 20.69
CA TRP A 328 -4.81 -11.59 20.48
C TRP A 328 -3.92 -10.62 21.28
N HIS A 329 -4.25 -9.32 21.33
CA HIS A 329 -3.51 -8.36 22.15
C HIS A 329 -3.67 -8.65 23.64
N ILE A 330 -4.87 -9.04 24.09
CA ILE A 330 -5.11 -9.48 25.47
C ILE A 330 -4.28 -10.73 25.79
N GLU A 331 -4.28 -11.73 24.91
CA GLU A 331 -3.48 -12.95 25.12
C GLU A 331 -1.97 -12.65 25.18
N LYS A 332 -1.46 -11.78 24.30
CA LYS A 332 -0.09 -11.31 24.36
C LYS A 332 0.24 -10.59 25.66
N ASN A 333 -0.69 -9.77 26.16
CA ASN A 333 -0.54 -9.08 27.45
C ASN A 333 -0.57 -10.08 28.62
N ILE A 334 -1.43 -11.10 28.58
CA ILE A 334 -1.45 -12.20 29.57
C ILE A 334 -0.08 -12.88 29.61
N VAL A 335 0.46 -13.28 28.45
CA VAL A 335 1.78 -13.94 28.36
C VAL A 335 2.90 -13.07 28.92
N SER A 336 2.83 -11.75 28.71
CA SER A 336 3.88 -10.80 29.13
C SER A 336 3.84 -10.43 30.61
N ASN A 337 2.65 -10.43 31.24
CA ASN A 337 2.45 -9.93 32.61
C ASN A 337 2.23 -11.06 33.63
N VAL A 338 1.85 -12.24 33.19
CA VAL A 338 1.59 -13.40 34.05
C VAL A 338 2.64 -14.47 33.78
N HIS A 339 3.28 -15.01 34.84
CA HIS A 339 4.27 -16.09 34.73
C HIS A 339 3.67 -17.46 35.05
N ASP A 340 2.67 -17.50 35.92
CA ASP A 340 1.99 -18.70 36.35
C ASP A 340 1.12 -19.30 35.24
N THR A 341 1.32 -20.58 34.90
CA THR A 341 0.63 -21.27 33.81
C THR A 341 -0.85 -21.47 34.09
N ASP A 342 -1.23 -21.82 35.32
CA ASP A 342 -2.61 -22.06 35.69
C ASP A 342 -3.42 -20.77 35.55
N VAL A 343 -2.86 -19.65 36.01
CA VAL A 343 -3.48 -18.31 35.87
C VAL A 343 -3.60 -17.92 34.39
N LYS A 344 -2.60 -18.22 33.55
CA LYS A 344 -2.70 -17.98 32.10
C LYS A 344 -3.87 -18.74 31.47
N ASP A 345 -3.99 -20.00 31.80
CA ASP A 345 -5.02 -20.86 31.20
C ASP A 345 -6.42 -20.46 31.67
N GLU A 346 -6.55 -20.05 32.94
CA GLU A 346 -7.80 -19.52 33.48
C GLU A 346 -8.18 -18.20 32.80
N LEU A 347 -7.24 -17.25 32.60
CA LEU A 347 -7.49 -16.00 31.90
C LEU A 347 -7.83 -16.24 30.41
N ARG A 348 -7.21 -17.24 29.78
CA ARG A 348 -7.56 -17.66 28.42
C ARG A 348 -8.97 -18.21 28.35
N SER A 349 -9.41 -18.98 29.39
CA SER A 349 -10.78 -19.45 29.45
C SER A 349 -11.78 -18.28 29.51
N PHE A 350 -11.48 -17.24 30.31
CA PHE A 350 -12.31 -16.02 30.35
C PHE A 350 -12.40 -15.29 29.00
N LEU A 351 -11.30 -15.33 28.23
CA LEU A 351 -11.25 -14.70 26.91
C LEU A 351 -12.05 -15.43 25.83
N TYR A 352 -12.15 -16.76 25.92
CA TYR A 352 -12.68 -17.60 24.84
C TYR A 352 -13.95 -18.40 25.19
N ASP A 353 -14.14 -18.75 26.45
CA ASP A 353 -15.25 -19.62 26.86
C ASP A 353 -16.54 -18.83 27.00
N ARG A 354 -17.65 -19.43 26.57
CA ARG A 354 -18.98 -18.88 26.72
C ARG A 354 -19.59 -19.40 28.04
N CYS A 355 -19.24 -18.72 29.13
CA CYS A 355 -19.81 -18.96 30.45
C CYS A 355 -20.85 -17.88 30.77
N SER A 356 -21.65 -18.07 31.85
CA SER A 356 -22.47 -16.97 32.36
C SER A 356 -21.61 -15.93 33.10
N ILE A 357 -22.13 -14.72 33.21
CA ILE A 357 -21.44 -13.63 33.93
C ILE A 357 -21.19 -14.04 35.36
N GLU A 358 -22.19 -14.67 36.04
CA GLU A 358 -22.08 -15.13 37.41
C GLU A 358 -21.00 -16.19 37.60
N GLU A 359 -20.82 -17.05 36.58
CA GLU A 359 -19.77 -18.07 36.61
C GLU A 359 -18.38 -17.43 36.49
N ILE A 360 -18.22 -16.45 35.61
CA ILE A 360 -16.98 -15.70 35.45
C ILE A 360 -16.64 -14.93 36.72
N GLU A 361 -17.59 -14.22 37.29
CA GLU A 361 -17.37 -13.47 38.54
C GLU A 361 -16.90 -14.41 39.69
N ARG A 362 -17.53 -15.56 39.82
CA ARG A 362 -17.14 -16.55 40.82
C ARG A 362 -15.72 -17.08 40.59
N LYS A 363 -15.38 -17.45 39.34
CA LYS A 363 -14.05 -17.92 38.98
C LYS A 363 -12.99 -16.83 39.18
N TRP A 364 -13.32 -15.59 38.83
CA TRP A 364 -12.40 -14.47 38.99
C TRP A 364 -12.11 -14.17 40.47
N MET A 365 -13.14 -14.13 41.31
CA MET A 365 -12.96 -13.95 42.74
C MET A 365 -12.16 -15.10 43.37
N ALA A 366 -12.40 -16.35 42.95
CA ALA A 366 -11.62 -17.50 43.39
C ALA A 366 -10.14 -17.36 42.97
N LEU A 367 -9.84 -16.88 41.75
CA LEU A 367 -8.51 -16.63 41.25
C LEU A 367 -7.77 -15.57 42.08
N LEU A 368 -8.41 -14.42 42.33
CA LEU A 368 -7.84 -13.33 43.12
C LEU A 368 -7.54 -13.80 44.55
N HIS A 369 -8.46 -14.54 45.17
CA HIS A 369 -8.30 -15.10 46.51
C HIS A 369 -7.17 -16.14 46.56
N LYS A 370 -7.13 -17.10 45.61
CA LYS A 370 -6.09 -18.14 45.52
C LYS A 370 -4.69 -17.57 45.40
N LYS A 371 -4.53 -16.43 44.73
CA LYS A 371 -3.25 -15.76 44.47
C LYS A 371 -2.94 -14.62 45.45
N ASN A 372 -3.83 -14.38 46.46
CA ASN A 372 -3.65 -13.32 47.46
C ASN A 372 -3.49 -11.91 46.84
N ILE A 373 -4.17 -11.63 45.71
CA ILE A 373 -4.08 -10.38 44.99
C ILE A 373 -5.03 -9.37 45.62
N THR A 374 -4.50 -8.53 46.48
CA THR A 374 -5.24 -7.45 47.15
C THR A 374 -4.86 -6.05 46.61
N ASP A 375 -3.75 -5.97 45.90
CA ASP A 375 -3.26 -4.72 45.32
C ASP A 375 -4.08 -4.33 44.09
N LYS A 376 -4.85 -3.22 44.21
CA LYS A 376 -5.61 -2.62 43.13
C LYS A 376 -4.74 -2.09 41.98
N GLY A 377 -3.44 -1.85 42.22
CA GLY A 377 -2.48 -1.46 41.22
C GLY A 377 -1.95 -2.62 40.40
N SER A 378 -2.22 -3.87 40.79
CA SER A 378 -1.78 -5.04 40.02
C SER A 378 -2.43 -5.12 38.65
N TRP A 379 -1.65 -5.65 37.66
CA TRP A 379 -2.16 -5.83 36.29
C TRP A 379 -3.44 -6.71 36.25
N LEU A 380 -3.50 -7.76 37.06
CA LEU A 380 -4.66 -8.64 37.14
C LEU A 380 -5.90 -7.90 37.64
N TYR A 381 -5.75 -7.00 38.62
CA TYR A 381 -6.87 -6.20 39.10
C TYR A 381 -7.36 -5.21 38.03
N GLN A 382 -6.44 -4.58 37.27
CA GLN A 382 -6.81 -3.73 36.15
C GLN A 382 -7.54 -4.50 35.05
N MET A 383 -7.14 -5.74 34.78
CA MET A 383 -7.84 -6.62 33.83
C MET A 383 -9.26 -6.98 34.35
N TYR A 384 -9.42 -7.16 35.65
CA TYR A 384 -10.74 -7.36 36.23
C TYR A 384 -11.64 -6.14 36.06
N GLU A 385 -11.15 -4.95 36.30
CA GLU A 385 -11.90 -3.71 36.08
C GLU A 385 -12.36 -3.50 34.63
N MET A 386 -11.57 -3.98 33.70
CA MET A 386 -11.86 -3.89 32.26
C MET A 386 -12.57 -5.12 31.68
N LYS A 387 -13.05 -6.06 32.54
CA LYS A 387 -13.62 -7.34 32.10
C LYS A 387 -14.76 -7.22 31.10
N GLU A 388 -15.56 -6.19 31.19
CA GLU A 388 -16.73 -5.96 30.33
C GLU A 388 -16.35 -5.76 28.85
N ILE A 389 -15.15 -5.29 28.58
CA ILE A 389 -14.71 -5.01 27.20
C ILE A 389 -13.81 -6.10 26.60
N TRP A 390 -13.41 -7.13 27.36
CA TRP A 390 -12.57 -8.19 26.81
C TRP A 390 -13.04 -9.63 27.13
N CYS A 391 -13.73 -9.85 28.22
CA CYS A 391 -14.18 -11.18 28.63
C CYS A 391 -15.35 -11.66 27.75
N ALA A 392 -15.28 -12.92 27.30
CA ALA A 392 -16.25 -13.47 26.35
C ALA A 392 -17.68 -13.50 26.86
N ALA A 393 -17.89 -13.65 28.20
CA ALA A 393 -19.23 -13.71 28.80
C ALA A 393 -20.04 -12.42 28.59
N TYR A 394 -19.40 -11.26 28.65
CA TYR A 394 -20.07 -9.95 28.47
C TYR A 394 -20.42 -9.64 26.99
N HIS A 395 -19.93 -10.45 26.06
CA HIS A 395 -20.17 -10.27 24.63
C HIS A 395 -21.08 -11.35 24.03
N VAL A 396 -21.67 -12.17 24.86
CA VAL A 396 -22.61 -13.22 24.40
C VAL A 396 -23.85 -12.54 23.80
N GLY A 397 -24.21 -12.93 22.57
CA GLY A 397 -25.33 -12.34 21.82
C GLY A 397 -25.02 -11.06 21.05
N ASN A 398 -23.92 -10.39 21.31
CA ASN A 398 -23.51 -9.22 20.53
C ASN A 398 -23.00 -9.64 19.15
N CYS A 399 -23.33 -8.82 18.14
CA CYS A 399 -22.96 -9.07 16.75
C CYS A 399 -21.49 -8.71 16.50
N TYR A 400 -20.60 -9.67 16.60
CA TYR A 400 -19.19 -9.54 16.22
C TYR A 400 -18.82 -10.37 14.98
N LEU A 401 -19.78 -11.04 14.36
CA LEU A 401 -19.60 -11.88 13.15
C LEU A 401 -18.51 -12.97 13.32
N GLY A 402 -18.32 -13.43 14.56
CA GLY A 402 -17.27 -14.38 14.92
C GLY A 402 -15.86 -13.80 15.02
N LEU A 403 -15.69 -12.51 14.84
CA LEU A 403 -14.40 -11.84 15.01
C LEU A 403 -14.07 -11.76 16.51
N ARG A 404 -12.88 -12.23 16.88
CA ARG A 404 -12.35 -12.19 18.25
C ARG A 404 -11.10 -11.33 18.39
N SER A 405 -10.55 -10.89 17.25
CA SER A 405 -9.31 -10.12 17.20
C SER A 405 -9.36 -9.08 16.09
N ASN A 406 -8.45 -8.12 16.15
CA ASN A 406 -8.19 -7.17 15.08
C ASN A 406 -7.33 -7.77 13.95
N GLN A 407 -7.19 -9.10 13.85
CA GLN A 407 -6.37 -9.78 12.83
C GLN A 407 -6.64 -9.29 11.39
N ARG A 408 -7.86 -8.85 11.11
CA ARG A 408 -8.22 -8.27 9.81
C ARG A 408 -7.55 -6.91 9.60
N SER A 409 -7.53 -6.06 10.62
CA SER A 409 -6.79 -4.81 10.60
C SER A 409 -5.29 -5.07 10.51
N GLU A 410 -4.76 -5.99 11.30
CA GLU A 410 -3.34 -6.39 11.24
C GLU A 410 -2.95 -7.00 9.89
N SER A 411 -3.81 -7.83 9.29
CA SER A 411 -3.62 -8.36 7.95
C SER A 411 -3.60 -7.23 6.91
N MET A 412 -4.45 -6.21 7.06
CA MET A 412 -4.41 -5.03 6.22
C MET A 412 -3.16 -4.20 6.48
N HIS A 413 -2.76 -4.01 7.74
CA HIS A 413 -1.48 -3.38 8.10
C HIS A 413 -0.30 -4.08 7.44
N SER A 414 -0.23 -5.41 7.50
CA SER A 414 0.84 -6.18 6.86
C SER A 414 0.88 -5.97 5.35
N ARG A 415 -0.26 -5.89 4.69
CA ARG A 415 -0.35 -5.59 3.25
C ARG A 415 0.09 -4.17 2.93
N ILE A 416 -0.32 -3.21 3.75
CA ILE A 416 0.12 -1.81 3.62
C ILE A 416 1.62 -1.71 3.90
N GLN A 417 2.13 -2.38 4.94
CA GLN A 417 3.55 -2.35 5.33
C GLN A 417 4.48 -3.00 4.32
N PHE A 418 3.99 -3.91 3.48
CA PHE A 418 4.83 -4.69 2.55
C PHE A 418 5.72 -3.86 1.64
N ASN A 419 5.36 -2.62 1.31
CA ASN A 419 6.19 -1.71 0.50
C ASN A 419 6.35 -0.32 1.12
N LEU A 420 6.03 -0.17 2.41
CA LEU A 420 6.20 1.11 3.09
C LEU A 420 7.66 1.42 3.37
N ASP A 421 8.06 2.64 3.02
CA ASP A 421 9.29 3.26 3.49
C ASP A 421 8.93 4.39 4.49
N ARG A 422 9.62 4.42 5.62
CA ARG A 422 9.52 5.52 6.62
C ARG A 422 9.80 6.92 6.05
N LYS A 423 10.28 6.99 4.82
CA LYS A 423 10.53 8.23 4.06
C LYS A 423 9.41 8.58 3.09
N MET A 424 8.35 7.78 3.04
CA MET A 424 7.18 8.06 2.18
C MET A 424 6.55 9.40 2.53
N THR A 425 6.16 10.13 1.51
CA THR A 425 5.32 11.31 1.63
C THR A 425 3.88 10.93 1.91
N LEU A 426 3.04 11.88 2.28
CA LEU A 426 1.60 11.64 2.47
C LEU A 426 0.93 11.23 1.16
N LEU A 427 1.32 11.88 0.05
CA LEU A 427 0.81 11.51 -1.27
C LEU A 427 1.17 10.06 -1.65
N GLU A 428 2.44 9.67 -1.51
CA GLU A 428 2.89 8.30 -1.77
C GLU A 428 2.15 7.28 -0.88
N LEU A 429 1.90 7.62 0.40
CA LEU A 429 1.17 6.77 1.33
C LEU A 429 -0.29 6.56 0.89
N VAL A 430 -0.99 7.62 0.49
CA VAL A 430 -2.38 7.55 0.03
C VAL A 430 -2.47 6.74 -1.26
N GLN A 431 -1.58 6.96 -2.22
CA GLN A 431 -1.52 6.19 -3.46
C GLN A 431 -1.25 4.71 -3.20
N HIS A 432 -0.34 4.41 -2.28
CA HIS A 432 -0.07 3.03 -1.86
C HIS A 432 -1.29 2.38 -1.19
N PHE A 433 -2.02 3.13 -0.36
CA PHE A 433 -3.27 2.67 0.23
C PHE A 433 -4.33 2.36 -0.84
N HIS A 434 -4.50 3.23 -1.85
CA HIS A 434 -5.40 2.99 -2.97
C HIS A 434 -5.03 1.72 -3.75
N ASN A 435 -3.75 1.45 -3.98
CA ASN A 435 -3.29 0.19 -4.59
C ASN A 435 -3.68 -1.04 -3.75
N CYS A 436 -3.60 -0.94 -2.42
CA CYS A 436 -4.04 -2.01 -1.53
C CYS A 436 -5.56 -2.20 -1.57
N LEU A 437 -6.32 -1.10 -1.61
CA LEU A 437 -7.78 -1.10 -1.72
C LEU A 437 -8.24 -1.78 -3.03
N SER A 438 -7.61 -1.45 -4.15
CA SER A 438 -7.89 -2.07 -5.45
C SER A 438 -7.68 -3.59 -5.40
N LYS A 439 -6.60 -4.08 -4.80
CA LYS A 439 -6.35 -5.51 -4.65
C LYS A 439 -7.41 -6.22 -3.79
N VAL A 440 -7.92 -5.55 -2.74
CA VAL A 440 -9.01 -6.08 -1.91
C VAL A 440 -10.29 -6.22 -2.74
N ARG A 441 -10.63 -5.21 -3.52
CA ARG A 441 -11.81 -5.22 -4.41
C ARG A 441 -11.72 -6.24 -5.54
N THR A 442 -10.55 -6.36 -6.18
CA THR A 442 -10.31 -7.38 -7.20
C THR A 442 -10.55 -8.78 -6.62
N LYS A 443 -10.09 -9.01 -5.39
CA LYS A 443 -10.31 -10.29 -4.71
C LYS A 443 -11.79 -10.53 -4.38
N GLU A 444 -12.52 -9.50 -3.98
CA GLU A 444 -13.97 -9.60 -3.76
C GLU A 444 -14.69 -9.95 -5.07
N ALA A 445 -14.41 -9.20 -6.16
CA ALA A 445 -14.98 -9.47 -7.47
C ALA A 445 -14.69 -10.90 -7.97
N LEU A 446 -13.49 -11.43 -7.70
CA LEU A 446 -13.16 -12.83 -7.99
C LEU A 446 -14.03 -13.79 -7.18
N HIS A 447 -14.26 -13.53 -5.89
CA HIS A 447 -15.13 -14.37 -5.07
C HIS A 447 -16.59 -14.27 -5.50
N ASP A 448 -17.08 -13.10 -5.95
CA ASP A 448 -18.42 -12.93 -6.54
C ASP A 448 -18.55 -13.78 -7.80
N PHE A 449 -17.54 -13.75 -8.67
CA PHE A 449 -17.51 -14.57 -9.88
C PHE A 449 -17.49 -16.09 -9.55
N GLU A 450 -16.63 -16.53 -8.62
CA GLU A 450 -16.61 -17.92 -8.15
C GLU A 450 -17.96 -18.35 -7.55
N ALA A 451 -18.63 -17.44 -6.84
CA ALA A 451 -19.92 -17.69 -6.19
C ALA A 451 -21.11 -17.68 -7.16
N SER A 452 -20.95 -17.21 -8.41
CA SER A 452 -21.98 -17.29 -9.44
C SER A 452 -22.34 -18.74 -9.80
N SER A 453 -21.43 -19.68 -9.54
CA SER A 453 -21.64 -21.11 -9.71
C SER A 453 -22.17 -21.75 -8.43
N LYS A 454 -23.14 -22.67 -8.54
CA LYS A 454 -23.66 -23.38 -7.37
C LYS A 454 -22.57 -24.26 -6.74
N PRO A 455 -22.52 -24.33 -5.38
CA PRO A 455 -21.60 -25.22 -4.70
C PRO A 455 -21.82 -26.68 -5.07
N CYS A 456 -20.74 -27.43 -5.26
CA CYS A 456 -20.82 -28.86 -5.40
C CYS A 456 -21.14 -29.52 -4.06
N LEU A 457 -22.27 -30.17 -3.96
CA LEU A 457 -22.73 -30.88 -2.76
C LEU A 457 -22.57 -32.39 -2.94
N GLN A 458 -22.52 -33.11 -1.83
CA GLN A 458 -22.59 -34.57 -1.85
C GLN A 458 -23.95 -35.04 -2.43
N PRO A 459 -24.01 -36.18 -3.10
CA PRO A 459 -25.25 -36.68 -3.71
C PRO A 459 -26.39 -36.86 -2.70
N ASP A 460 -26.05 -37.20 -1.45
CA ASP A 460 -26.95 -37.47 -0.31
C ASP A 460 -27.29 -36.20 0.51
N ALA A 461 -26.87 -35.03 0.06
CA ALA A 461 -27.15 -33.76 0.75
C ALA A 461 -28.67 -33.58 0.96
N SER A 462 -29.05 -33.19 2.15
CA SER A 462 -30.44 -32.95 2.53
C SER A 462 -31.08 -31.82 1.75
N ILE A 463 -32.41 -31.73 1.72
CA ILE A 463 -33.14 -30.65 1.05
C ILE A 463 -32.76 -29.31 1.65
N ILE A 464 -32.67 -29.18 2.99
CA ILE A 464 -32.28 -27.98 3.70
C ILE A 464 -30.84 -27.58 3.36
N GLU A 465 -29.94 -28.57 3.21
CA GLU A 465 -28.55 -28.29 2.82
C GLU A 465 -28.46 -27.70 1.42
N LYS A 466 -29.23 -28.24 0.46
CA LYS A 466 -29.32 -27.72 -0.91
C LYS A 466 -29.91 -26.31 -0.96
N GLU A 467 -30.95 -26.04 -0.19
CA GLU A 467 -31.54 -24.69 -0.07
C GLU A 467 -30.56 -23.70 0.58
N ALA A 468 -29.89 -24.09 1.64
CA ALA A 468 -28.89 -23.25 2.30
C ALA A 468 -27.69 -22.96 1.38
N ALA A 469 -27.23 -23.93 0.59
CA ALA A 469 -26.17 -23.74 -0.38
C ALA A 469 -26.54 -22.76 -1.51
N GLY A 470 -27.85 -22.65 -1.82
CA GLY A 470 -28.36 -21.66 -2.77
C GLY A 470 -28.62 -20.28 -2.18
N SER A 471 -28.77 -20.18 -0.85
CA SER A 471 -29.10 -18.92 -0.16
C SER A 471 -27.87 -18.16 0.29
N PHE A 472 -26.86 -18.86 0.81
CA PHE A 472 -25.63 -18.25 1.32
C PHE A 472 -24.53 -18.23 0.26
N THR A 473 -23.58 -17.27 0.39
CA THR A 473 -22.35 -17.34 -0.41
C THR A 473 -21.59 -18.63 -0.10
N PRO A 474 -20.91 -19.26 -1.08
CA PRO A 474 -20.21 -20.54 -0.86
C PRO A 474 -19.25 -20.53 0.33
N ARG A 475 -18.57 -19.42 0.56
CA ARG A 475 -17.63 -19.30 1.68
C ARG A 475 -18.31 -19.27 3.05
N VAL A 476 -19.46 -18.64 3.17
CA VAL A 476 -20.28 -18.67 4.39
C VAL A 476 -20.91 -20.03 4.59
N PHE A 477 -21.44 -20.60 3.51
CA PHE A 477 -22.03 -21.93 3.53
C PHE A 477 -21.05 -22.99 4.06
N PHE A 478 -19.90 -23.16 3.43
CA PHE A 478 -18.92 -24.18 3.83
C PHE A 478 -18.26 -23.91 5.20
N ALA A 479 -18.01 -22.65 5.53
CA ALA A 479 -17.33 -22.34 6.78
C ALA A 479 -18.22 -22.46 8.03
N ASP A 480 -19.54 -22.18 7.91
CA ASP A 480 -20.40 -22.07 9.11
C ASP A 480 -21.69 -22.89 8.97
N VAL A 481 -22.39 -22.78 7.84
CA VAL A 481 -23.74 -23.29 7.69
C VAL A 481 -23.74 -24.80 7.56
N GLN A 482 -22.92 -25.35 6.65
CA GLN A 482 -22.79 -26.78 6.47
C GLN A 482 -22.32 -27.49 7.76
N TYR A 483 -21.36 -26.87 8.47
CA TYR A 483 -20.94 -27.39 9.77
C TYR A 483 -22.09 -27.47 10.76
N SER A 484 -22.97 -26.43 10.79
CA SER A 484 -24.13 -26.42 11.68
C SER A 484 -25.17 -27.48 11.29
N ILE A 485 -25.39 -27.71 9.98
CA ILE A 485 -26.28 -28.74 9.48
C ILE A 485 -25.78 -30.12 9.91
N LYS A 486 -24.50 -30.43 9.67
CA LYS A 486 -23.89 -31.70 10.10
C LYS A 486 -23.91 -31.87 11.62
N ALA A 487 -23.71 -30.80 12.38
CA ALA A 487 -23.74 -30.83 13.83
C ALA A 487 -25.17 -30.98 14.38
N ALA A 488 -26.23 -30.74 13.61
CA ALA A 488 -27.61 -30.98 13.98
C ALA A 488 -27.92 -32.47 14.18
N GLU A 489 -27.19 -33.40 13.48
CA GLU A 489 -27.29 -34.83 13.65
C GLU A 489 -26.97 -35.29 15.10
N LYS A 490 -26.18 -34.47 15.83
CA LYS A 490 -25.84 -34.75 17.23
C LYS A 490 -26.86 -34.17 18.24
N CYS A 491 -27.87 -33.50 17.72
CA CYS A 491 -28.93 -32.94 18.56
C CYS A 491 -30.02 -33.99 18.77
N TYR A 492 -30.68 -33.88 19.90
CA TYR A 492 -31.86 -34.71 20.23
C TYR A 492 -32.94 -33.83 20.87
N TRP A 493 -34.17 -34.24 20.64
CA TRP A 493 -35.34 -33.58 21.22
C TRP A 493 -35.53 -34.00 22.68
N ILE A 494 -35.88 -33.07 23.53
CA ILE A 494 -36.16 -33.28 24.96
C ILE A 494 -37.65 -33.05 25.21
N GLU A 495 -38.14 -31.85 24.90
CA GLU A 495 -39.50 -31.43 25.19
C GLU A 495 -39.94 -30.32 24.22
N THR A 496 -41.26 -30.10 24.13
CA THR A 496 -41.87 -29.02 23.39
C THR A 496 -42.91 -28.34 24.26
N GLU A 497 -42.80 -27.02 24.40
CA GLU A 497 -43.79 -26.21 25.09
C GLU A 497 -44.58 -25.41 24.05
N ASP A 498 -45.89 -25.71 23.91
CA ASP A 498 -46.76 -25.05 22.95
C ASP A 498 -47.41 -23.81 23.56
N GLY A 499 -47.10 -22.62 22.99
CA GLY A 499 -47.80 -21.37 23.27
C GLY A 499 -48.70 -20.97 22.09
N TYR A 500 -49.50 -19.90 22.23
CA TYR A 500 -50.47 -19.48 21.24
C TYR A 500 -49.79 -19.03 19.92
N ASP A 501 -48.74 -18.21 19.99
CA ASP A 501 -47.98 -17.70 18.84
C ASP A 501 -46.52 -18.16 18.83
N ILE A 502 -46.05 -18.78 19.91
CA ILE A 502 -44.62 -19.18 20.07
C ILE A 502 -44.61 -20.63 20.57
N VAL A 503 -43.88 -21.45 19.86
CA VAL A 503 -43.56 -22.83 20.27
C VAL A 503 -42.08 -22.86 20.68
N GLU A 504 -41.80 -23.38 21.89
CA GLU A 504 -40.45 -23.54 22.42
C GLU A 504 -40.03 -25.01 22.38
N TYR A 505 -38.93 -25.29 21.71
CA TYR A 505 -38.32 -26.63 21.63
C TYR A 505 -37.11 -26.68 22.57
N ILE A 506 -37.06 -27.67 23.44
CA ILE A 506 -35.92 -27.96 24.30
C ILE A 506 -35.08 -29.02 23.63
N VAL A 507 -33.84 -28.65 23.29
CA VAL A 507 -32.91 -29.49 22.49
C VAL A 507 -31.63 -29.74 23.26
N GLY A 508 -31.23 -31.02 23.35
CA GLY A 508 -29.95 -31.44 23.90
C GLY A 508 -28.94 -31.76 22.80
N ARG A 509 -27.67 -31.88 23.17
CA ARG A 509 -26.60 -32.37 22.26
C ARG A 509 -25.78 -33.44 22.97
N VAL A 510 -25.55 -34.54 22.26
CA VAL A 510 -24.81 -35.71 22.78
C VAL A 510 -23.39 -35.34 23.21
N ASP A 511 -22.74 -34.46 22.46
CA ASP A 511 -21.34 -34.03 22.70
C ASP A 511 -21.20 -32.88 23.70
N LYS A 512 -22.27 -32.39 24.31
CA LYS A 512 -22.30 -31.26 25.26
C LYS A 512 -22.88 -31.62 26.66
N GLY A 513 -23.00 -32.90 26.95
CA GLY A 513 -23.52 -33.39 28.21
C GLY A 513 -24.97 -32.96 28.45
N GLU A 514 -25.33 -32.64 29.71
CA GLU A 514 -26.68 -32.26 30.12
C GLU A 514 -27.11 -30.84 29.73
N LYS A 515 -26.32 -30.11 28.95
CA LYS A 515 -26.65 -28.74 28.57
C LYS A 515 -27.83 -28.71 27.61
N GLN A 516 -28.90 -28.03 28.03
CA GLN A 516 -30.12 -27.81 27.25
C GLN A 516 -30.06 -26.48 26.48
N TYR A 517 -30.71 -26.46 25.33
CA TYR A 517 -30.83 -25.28 24.48
C TYR A 517 -32.29 -25.05 24.12
N PHE A 518 -32.75 -23.82 24.25
CA PHE A 518 -34.13 -23.43 24.04
C PHE A 518 -34.24 -22.75 22.67
N VAL A 519 -35.05 -23.33 21.77
CA VAL A 519 -35.29 -22.78 20.42
C VAL A 519 -36.74 -22.31 20.35
N LYS A 520 -36.93 -21.00 20.26
CA LYS A 520 -38.25 -20.35 20.18
C LYS A 520 -38.62 -20.14 18.71
N CYS A 521 -39.78 -20.58 18.33
CA CYS A 521 -40.33 -20.48 16.98
C CYS A 521 -41.62 -19.65 17.03
N GLY A 522 -41.58 -18.44 16.48
CA GLY A 522 -42.78 -17.62 16.29
C GLY A 522 -43.50 -18.01 15.00
N ILE A 523 -44.76 -18.43 15.10
CA ILE A 523 -45.56 -18.94 14.01
C ILE A 523 -46.65 -17.92 13.65
N CYS A 524 -46.77 -17.60 12.35
CA CYS A 524 -47.92 -16.85 11.87
C CYS A 524 -49.16 -17.73 11.93
N VAL A 525 -50.10 -17.41 12.77
CA VAL A 525 -51.33 -18.22 13.00
C VAL A 525 -52.18 -18.34 11.73
N VAL A 526 -52.15 -17.32 10.84
CA VAL A 526 -52.92 -17.31 9.60
C VAL A 526 -52.31 -18.18 8.53
N GLU A 527 -50.96 -18.10 8.34
CA GLU A 527 -50.27 -18.77 7.27
C GLU A 527 -49.58 -20.08 7.69
N GLN A 528 -49.58 -20.38 8.99
CA GLN A 528 -48.86 -21.53 9.58
C GLN A 528 -47.36 -21.56 9.26
N LYS A 529 -46.80 -20.39 8.85
CA LYS A 529 -45.38 -20.26 8.50
C LYS A 529 -44.56 -19.76 9.68
N LEU A 530 -43.32 -20.20 9.72
CA LEU A 530 -42.33 -19.72 10.66
C LEU A 530 -41.94 -18.27 10.33
N LYS A 531 -42.29 -17.34 11.25
CA LYS A 531 -42.00 -15.90 11.10
C LYS A 531 -40.69 -15.53 11.78
N GLU A 532 -40.43 -16.08 12.94
CA GLU A 532 -39.27 -15.80 13.77
C GLU A 532 -38.67 -17.09 14.32
N ILE A 533 -37.37 -17.13 14.47
CA ILE A 533 -36.67 -18.21 15.16
C ILE A 533 -35.49 -17.66 15.94
N SER A 534 -35.35 -18.11 17.18
CA SER A 534 -34.23 -17.76 18.04
C SER A 534 -33.76 -18.99 18.83
N CYS A 535 -32.51 -18.97 19.26
CA CYS A 535 -31.94 -20.04 20.06
C CYS A 535 -31.15 -19.45 21.24
N SER A 536 -31.27 -20.02 22.41
CA SER A 536 -30.51 -19.60 23.60
C SER A 536 -28.97 -19.65 23.41
N CYS A 537 -28.46 -20.32 22.38
CA CYS A 537 -27.04 -20.31 22.05
C CYS A 537 -26.59 -19.01 21.38
N LEU A 538 -27.52 -18.16 20.94
CA LEU A 538 -27.32 -16.85 20.34
C LEU A 538 -26.37 -16.84 19.11
N LYS A 539 -26.21 -17.98 18.40
CA LYS A 539 -25.33 -18.03 17.23
C LYS A 539 -25.87 -17.17 16.08
N LEU A 540 -27.19 -17.22 15.85
CA LEU A 540 -27.83 -16.45 14.79
C LEU A 540 -27.64 -14.94 15.03
N GLN A 541 -27.78 -14.47 16.26
CA GLN A 541 -27.59 -13.07 16.65
C GLN A 541 -26.12 -12.62 16.55
N SER A 542 -25.18 -13.48 17.00
CA SER A 542 -23.77 -13.13 17.09
C SER A 542 -22.98 -13.32 15.79
N LEU A 543 -23.36 -14.29 14.95
CA LEU A 543 -22.68 -14.66 13.71
C LEU A 543 -23.54 -14.34 12.48
N GLY A 544 -24.84 -14.28 12.63
CA GLY A 544 -25.78 -14.13 11.53
C GLY A 544 -26.01 -15.41 10.71
N THR A 545 -25.66 -16.58 11.28
CA THR A 545 -25.88 -17.88 10.63
C THR A 545 -26.60 -18.82 11.62
N PRO A 546 -27.54 -19.67 11.15
CA PRO A 546 -28.27 -20.59 12.00
C PRO A 546 -27.35 -21.59 12.72
N CYS A 547 -27.70 -21.94 13.95
CA CYS A 547 -26.97 -22.96 14.73
C CYS A 547 -27.51 -24.36 14.45
N SER A 548 -26.80 -25.37 14.98
CA SER A 548 -27.24 -26.78 14.88
C SER A 548 -28.59 -27.06 15.53
N HIS A 549 -28.92 -26.36 16.61
CA HIS A 549 -30.21 -26.52 17.30
C HIS A 549 -31.35 -25.99 16.44
N ILE A 550 -31.18 -24.86 15.75
CA ILE A 550 -32.14 -24.33 14.78
C ILE A 550 -32.31 -25.32 13.62
N PHE A 551 -31.23 -25.83 13.02
CA PHE A 551 -31.34 -26.79 11.92
C PHE A 551 -32.01 -28.10 12.38
N PHE A 552 -31.74 -28.55 13.57
CA PHE A 552 -32.42 -29.71 14.16
C PHE A 552 -33.96 -29.47 14.28
N VAL A 553 -34.38 -28.34 14.82
CA VAL A 553 -35.80 -28.00 14.95
C VAL A 553 -36.49 -27.85 13.60
N LEU A 554 -35.82 -27.20 12.61
CA LEU A 554 -36.33 -27.12 11.24
C LEU A 554 -36.56 -28.50 10.61
N GLY A 555 -35.62 -29.42 10.83
CA GLY A 555 -35.77 -30.82 10.39
C GLY A 555 -36.90 -31.55 11.11
N HIS A 556 -37.00 -31.38 12.43
CA HIS A 556 -38.06 -31.97 13.26
C HIS A 556 -39.46 -31.49 12.86
N ARG A 557 -39.58 -30.20 12.46
CA ARG A 557 -40.82 -29.62 11.93
C ARG A 557 -41.11 -30.03 10.47
N GLY A 558 -40.22 -30.71 9.82
CA GLY A 558 -40.38 -31.10 8.41
C GLY A 558 -40.26 -29.95 7.43
N GLU A 559 -39.61 -28.83 7.82
CA GLU A 559 -39.39 -27.69 6.94
C GLU A 559 -38.50 -28.07 5.77
N ARG A 560 -38.97 -27.83 4.55
CA ARG A 560 -38.22 -28.16 3.30
C ARG A 560 -37.48 -26.95 2.72
N LYS A 561 -37.87 -25.75 3.13
CA LYS A 561 -37.23 -24.49 2.74
C LYS A 561 -36.59 -23.85 3.94
N LEU A 562 -35.47 -23.17 3.72
CA LEU A 562 -34.86 -22.37 4.77
C LEU A 562 -35.69 -21.10 4.96
N PRO A 563 -36.26 -20.87 6.18
CA PRO A 563 -37.04 -19.67 6.46
C PRO A 563 -36.24 -18.38 6.28
N GLU A 564 -36.87 -17.32 5.80
CA GLU A 564 -36.20 -16.02 5.59
C GLU A 564 -35.56 -15.47 6.86
N CYS A 565 -36.17 -15.68 8.03
CA CYS A 565 -35.61 -15.28 9.31
C CYS A 565 -34.26 -15.98 9.67
N CYS A 566 -33.92 -17.07 8.98
CA CYS A 566 -32.64 -17.78 9.11
C CYS A 566 -31.56 -17.25 8.15
N VAL A 567 -31.89 -16.40 7.18
CA VAL A 567 -30.98 -15.91 6.14
C VAL A 567 -30.80 -14.42 6.26
N LEU A 568 -29.69 -13.99 6.82
CA LEU A 568 -29.33 -12.58 6.84
C LEU A 568 -28.80 -12.17 5.46
N GLU A 569 -29.38 -11.11 4.88
CA GLU A 569 -29.03 -10.57 3.56
C GLU A 569 -27.52 -10.36 3.38
N ARG A 570 -26.85 -9.90 4.44
CA ARG A 570 -25.40 -9.68 4.42
C ARG A 570 -24.55 -10.91 4.07
N TRP A 571 -25.09 -12.12 4.20
CA TRP A 571 -24.39 -13.37 3.91
C TRP A 571 -24.77 -13.99 2.56
N THR A 572 -25.60 -13.30 1.79
CA THR A 572 -26.09 -13.75 0.48
C THR A 572 -25.40 -13.02 -0.66
N MET A 573 -25.54 -13.50 -1.88
CA MET A 573 -25.13 -12.78 -3.10
C MET A 573 -25.91 -11.49 -3.29
N GLY A 574 -27.08 -11.36 -2.66
CA GLY A 574 -27.92 -10.15 -2.68
C GLY A 574 -27.47 -9.02 -1.75
N ALA A 575 -26.42 -9.22 -0.94
CA ALA A 575 -25.96 -8.26 0.07
C ALA A 575 -25.69 -6.84 -0.46
N LYS A 576 -25.36 -6.73 -1.75
CA LYS A 576 -25.17 -5.46 -2.48
C LYS A 576 -26.27 -5.22 -3.54
N HIS A 577 -27.41 -5.89 -3.43
CA HIS A 577 -28.52 -5.69 -4.38
C HIS A 577 -29.04 -4.25 -4.32
N GLY A 578 -29.26 -3.66 -5.49
CA GLY A 578 -29.69 -2.26 -5.60
C GLY A 578 -28.58 -1.22 -5.42
N PHE A 579 -27.33 -1.63 -5.21
CA PHE A 579 -26.21 -0.69 -5.26
C PHE A 579 -25.91 -0.33 -6.72
N PRO A 580 -25.51 0.92 -6.99
CA PRO A 580 -25.06 1.29 -8.33
C PRO A 580 -23.86 0.41 -8.71
N PRO A 581 -23.71 0.10 -10.02
CA PRO A 581 -22.57 -0.69 -10.48
C PRO A 581 -21.28 -0.03 -10.00
N ILE A 582 -20.29 -0.88 -9.66
CA ILE A 582 -18.97 -0.40 -9.22
C ILE A 582 -18.48 0.61 -10.24
N ARG A 583 -18.42 1.88 -9.85
CA ARG A 583 -17.76 2.89 -10.67
C ARG A 583 -16.34 2.43 -10.87
N LYS A 584 -15.89 2.37 -12.13
CA LYS A 584 -14.48 2.06 -12.41
C LYS A 584 -13.66 2.97 -11.51
N SER A 585 -12.80 2.38 -10.69
CA SER A 585 -12.03 3.12 -9.71
C SER A 585 -11.38 4.33 -10.37
N THR A 586 -11.65 5.54 -9.87
CA THR A 586 -10.98 6.78 -10.30
C THR A 586 -9.46 6.68 -10.20
N MET A 587 -8.96 5.68 -9.50
CA MET A 587 -7.54 5.36 -9.37
C MET A 587 -6.87 5.01 -10.71
N TYR A 588 -7.63 4.47 -11.67
CA TYR A 588 -7.17 4.18 -13.03
C TYR A 588 -7.62 5.25 -14.05
N ASP A 589 -8.28 6.33 -13.59
CA ASP A 589 -8.56 7.48 -14.43
C ASP A 589 -7.26 8.27 -14.62
N TYR A 590 -6.53 7.85 -15.60
CA TYR A 590 -5.38 8.56 -16.11
C TYR A 590 -5.84 9.79 -16.89
N SER A 591 -4.94 10.78 -17.05
CA SER A 591 -5.17 11.84 -18.04
C SER A 591 -5.44 11.22 -19.41
N ASP A 592 -6.25 11.88 -20.25
CA ASP A 592 -6.55 11.42 -21.60
C ASP A 592 -5.27 11.04 -22.40
N SER A 593 -4.18 11.76 -22.17
CA SER A 593 -2.89 11.46 -22.78
C SER A 593 -2.29 10.15 -22.27
N LEU A 594 -2.42 9.86 -20.98
CA LEU A 594 -1.92 8.63 -20.38
C LEU A 594 -2.81 7.43 -20.77
N GLN A 595 -4.13 7.63 -20.88
CA GLN A 595 -5.05 6.61 -21.36
C GLN A 595 -4.71 6.23 -22.82
N ARG A 596 -4.53 7.23 -23.70
CA ARG A 596 -4.09 7.01 -25.10
C ARG A 596 -2.71 6.32 -25.15
N TYR A 597 -1.79 6.68 -24.26
CA TYR A 597 -0.49 6.04 -24.18
C TYR A 597 -0.61 4.55 -23.83
N HIS A 598 -1.42 4.18 -22.85
CA HIS A 598 -1.65 2.77 -22.48
C HIS A 598 -2.31 1.98 -23.60
N GLU A 599 -3.29 2.58 -24.29
CA GLU A 599 -3.96 1.94 -25.43
C GLU A 599 -2.98 1.65 -26.56
N LEU A 600 -2.19 2.65 -26.94
CA LEU A 600 -1.14 2.50 -27.97
C LEU A 600 -0.06 1.50 -27.52
N GLN A 601 0.34 1.49 -26.27
CA GLN A 601 1.30 0.55 -25.72
C GLN A 601 0.79 -0.89 -25.83
N ASN A 602 -0.46 -1.16 -25.50
CA ASN A 602 -1.07 -2.49 -25.58
C ASN A 602 -1.15 -2.95 -27.06
N ILE A 603 -1.60 -2.08 -27.97
CA ILE A 603 -1.70 -2.39 -29.39
C ILE A 603 -0.32 -2.65 -29.97
N SER A 604 0.67 -1.77 -29.71
CA SER A 604 2.03 -1.93 -30.22
C SER A 604 2.73 -3.16 -29.67
N GLN A 605 2.49 -3.52 -28.40
CA GLN A 605 3.04 -4.74 -27.81
C GLN A 605 2.51 -6.00 -28.49
N THR A 606 1.20 -6.05 -28.76
CA THR A 606 0.58 -7.17 -29.49
C THR A 606 1.14 -7.25 -30.92
N ALA A 607 1.20 -6.12 -31.63
CA ALA A 607 1.72 -6.05 -32.99
C ALA A 607 3.20 -6.46 -33.04
N SER A 608 4.01 -5.99 -32.08
CA SER A 608 5.44 -6.34 -31.98
C SER A 608 5.64 -7.84 -31.72
N PHE A 609 4.82 -8.43 -30.82
CA PHE A 609 4.90 -9.87 -30.57
C PHE A 609 4.58 -10.71 -31.82
N VAL A 610 3.51 -10.36 -32.53
CA VAL A 610 3.12 -11.08 -33.77
C VAL A 610 4.16 -10.86 -34.86
N ALA A 611 4.62 -9.62 -35.07
CA ALA A 611 5.61 -9.31 -36.10
C ALA A 611 6.98 -9.96 -35.82
N SER A 612 7.36 -10.17 -34.56
CA SER A 612 8.62 -10.82 -34.19
C SER A 612 8.76 -12.28 -34.70
N GLN A 613 7.66 -12.90 -35.08
CA GLN A 613 7.64 -14.29 -35.60
C GLN A 613 8.05 -14.39 -37.08
N SER A 614 8.11 -13.30 -37.81
CA SER A 614 8.49 -13.25 -39.26
C SER A 614 9.39 -12.06 -39.55
N LEU A 615 10.51 -12.30 -40.19
CA LEU A 615 11.46 -11.24 -40.58
C LEU A 615 10.78 -10.17 -41.46
N GLU A 616 9.95 -10.59 -42.41
CA GLU A 616 9.20 -9.67 -43.28
C GLU A 616 8.23 -8.79 -42.50
N ALA A 617 7.44 -9.40 -41.57
CA ALA A 617 6.53 -8.65 -40.74
C ALA A 617 7.27 -7.70 -39.79
N TYR A 618 8.40 -8.12 -39.22
CA TYR A 618 9.26 -7.31 -38.37
C TYR A 618 9.78 -6.06 -39.12
N GLU A 619 10.37 -6.24 -40.32
CA GLU A 619 10.92 -5.10 -41.07
C GLU A 619 9.82 -4.13 -41.55
N ARG A 620 8.64 -4.65 -41.91
CA ARG A 620 7.48 -3.82 -42.24
C ARG A 620 7.00 -3.00 -41.04
N LEU A 621 6.77 -3.63 -39.87
CA LEU A 621 6.32 -2.94 -38.69
C LEU A 621 7.33 -1.92 -38.19
N LYS A 622 8.61 -2.27 -38.19
CA LYS A 622 9.71 -1.39 -37.81
C LYS A 622 9.72 -0.11 -38.66
N ARG A 623 9.58 -0.25 -39.97
CA ARG A 623 9.52 0.89 -40.91
C ARG A 623 8.31 1.80 -40.58
N VAL A 624 7.10 1.22 -40.45
CA VAL A 624 5.89 2.00 -40.14
C VAL A 624 6.04 2.78 -38.84
N LEU A 625 6.55 2.14 -37.78
CA LEU A 625 6.76 2.80 -36.51
C LEU A 625 7.79 3.94 -36.58
N HIS A 626 8.84 3.80 -37.36
CA HIS A 626 9.82 4.87 -37.58
C HIS A 626 9.25 6.04 -38.41
N GLU A 627 8.47 5.74 -39.44
CA GLU A 627 7.80 6.75 -40.28
C GLU A 627 6.80 7.57 -39.46
N GLU A 628 5.94 6.93 -38.70
CA GLU A 628 4.97 7.60 -37.81
C GLU A 628 5.67 8.43 -36.72
N ALA A 629 6.73 7.89 -36.11
CA ALA A 629 7.48 8.62 -35.09
C ALA A 629 8.18 9.88 -35.64
N ALA A 630 8.59 9.86 -36.92
CA ALA A 630 9.20 11.00 -37.59
C ALA A 630 8.18 12.07 -37.97
N MET A 631 6.92 11.68 -38.28
CA MET A 631 5.85 12.61 -38.67
C MET A 631 5.29 13.38 -37.48
N ILE A 632 5.39 12.85 -36.27
CA ILE A 632 4.88 13.53 -35.04
C ILE A 632 5.83 14.68 -34.70
N PRO A 633 5.37 15.95 -34.75
CA PRO A 633 6.22 17.09 -34.42
C PRO A 633 6.76 16.93 -32.98
N GLN A 634 8.07 16.94 -32.85
CA GLN A 634 8.71 17.04 -31.53
C GLN A 634 8.59 18.50 -31.07
N ASN A 635 7.38 18.90 -30.64
CA ASN A 635 7.15 20.22 -30.09
C ASN A 635 8.07 20.43 -28.90
N GLY A 636 9.02 21.37 -29.10
CA GLY A 636 10.05 21.71 -28.11
C GLY A 636 9.47 22.08 -26.76
N GLY A 637 10.02 21.47 -25.77
CA GLY A 637 10.39 21.97 -24.47
C GLY A 637 9.43 22.85 -23.67
N GLU A 638 8.26 22.36 -23.27
CA GLU A 638 7.67 22.83 -22.02
C GLU A 638 7.26 21.61 -21.20
N ASN A 639 7.92 21.48 -20.08
CA ASN A 639 7.59 20.64 -18.90
C ASN A 639 6.75 19.36 -19.15
N ARG A 640 7.26 18.41 -19.94
CA ARG A 640 6.59 17.13 -20.26
C ARG A 640 6.68 16.09 -19.10
N GLY A 641 7.54 16.32 -18.12
CA GLY A 641 7.82 15.36 -17.04
C GLY A 641 6.61 15.04 -16.14
N ASN A 642 5.67 15.96 -16.00
CA ASN A 642 4.53 15.83 -15.08
C ASN A 642 3.23 15.27 -15.75
N ARG A 643 3.20 15.04 -17.06
CA ARG A 643 1.98 14.56 -17.75
C ARG A 643 1.67 13.09 -17.50
N PHE A 644 2.60 12.31 -17.00
CA PHE A 644 2.47 10.88 -16.76
C PHE A 644 2.42 10.50 -15.27
N GLY A 645 2.47 11.49 -14.38
CA GLY A 645 2.22 11.32 -12.95
C GLY A 645 0.72 11.34 -12.61
N PRO A 646 0.36 11.13 -11.34
CA PRO A 646 -0.99 11.39 -10.88
C PRO A 646 -1.37 12.82 -11.25
N MET A 647 -2.57 13.01 -11.84
CA MET A 647 -3.06 14.35 -12.17
C MET A 647 -3.17 15.19 -10.89
N LEU A 648 -2.21 16.06 -10.68
CA LEU A 648 -2.32 17.13 -9.71
C LEU A 648 -2.88 18.35 -10.45
N PRO A 649 -3.84 19.09 -9.88
CA PRO A 649 -4.37 20.31 -10.49
C PRO A 649 -3.21 21.28 -10.72
N GLN A 650 -3.16 21.88 -11.92
CA GLN A 650 -2.19 22.94 -12.20
C GLN A 650 -2.53 24.17 -11.34
N ALA A 651 -1.54 24.96 -11.00
CA ALA A 651 -1.71 26.13 -10.14
C ALA A 651 -2.73 27.17 -10.70
N SER A 652 -2.96 27.16 -12.02
CA SER A 652 -3.94 27.98 -12.73
C SER A 652 -5.42 27.56 -12.52
N ASP A 653 -5.68 26.29 -12.10
CA ASP A 653 -7.04 25.78 -11.99
C ASP A 653 -7.63 25.91 -10.58
N VAL A 654 -6.93 26.61 -9.68
CA VAL A 654 -7.28 26.70 -8.25
C VAL A 654 -7.80 28.08 -7.88
N GLU A 655 -8.83 28.55 -8.53
CA GLU A 655 -9.58 29.75 -8.09
C GLU A 655 -10.45 29.53 -6.83
N TYR A 656 -10.55 28.30 -6.31
CA TYR A 656 -11.41 27.96 -5.16
C TYR A 656 -10.69 27.36 -3.93
N ALA A 657 -9.37 27.36 -3.90
CA ALA A 657 -8.60 26.98 -2.70
C ALA A 657 -7.94 28.19 -2.03
N GLU A 658 -8.51 29.37 -2.19
CA GLU A 658 -8.11 30.57 -1.49
C GLU A 658 -8.68 30.58 -0.07
N SER A 659 -8.12 29.87 0.89
CA SER A 659 -8.20 30.39 2.26
C SER A 659 -7.26 29.77 3.29
N SER A 660 -6.58 28.69 3.03
CA SER A 660 -5.56 28.27 4.02
C SER A 660 -4.42 27.51 3.36
N ASN A 661 -3.23 28.08 3.39
CA ASN A 661 -2.00 27.34 3.17
C ASN A 661 -1.90 26.25 4.24
N VAL A 662 -2.05 24.99 3.87
CA VAL A 662 -1.87 23.86 4.79
C VAL A 662 -0.39 23.51 4.81
N PHE A 663 0.24 23.64 5.97
CA PHE A 663 1.66 23.37 6.16
C PHE A 663 1.91 21.87 6.44
N ASP A 664 3.10 21.42 6.10
CA ASP A 664 3.54 20.06 6.37
C ASP A 664 3.44 19.73 7.86
N PRO A 665 3.06 18.49 8.22
CA PRO A 665 2.99 18.05 9.60
C PRO A 665 4.32 18.24 10.33
N ILE A 666 4.27 18.62 11.58
CA ILE A 666 5.43 18.57 12.47
C ILE A 666 5.76 17.08 12.69
N ARG A 667 7.03 16.73 12.49
CA ARG A 667 7.44 15.35 12.69
C ARG A 667 7.25 14.94 14.15
N VAL A 668 6.36 14.01 14.39
CA VAL A 668 6.12 13.46 15.72
C VAL A 668 7.35 12.67 16.16
N PRO A 669 7.94 12.92 17.34
CA PRO A 669 8.99 12.08 17.89
C PRO A 669 8.45 10.64 17.96
N GLY A 670 9.17 9.68 17.38
CA GLY A 670 8.78 8.27 17.56
C GLY A 670 8.68 7.98 19.06
N ARG A 671 7.60 7.31 19.51
CA ARG A 671 7.59 6.75 20.88
C ARG A 671 8.91 6.02 21.03
N GLY A 672 9.78 6.52 21.91
CA GLY A 672 11.05 5.88 22.20
C GLY A 672 10.78 4.42 22.53
N ALA A 673 11.61 3.49 22.03
CA ALA A 673 11.63 2.15 22.61
C ALA A 673 11.57 2.34 24.13
N PRO A 674 10.72 1.59 24.87
CA PRO A 674 10.57 1.76 26.31
C PRO A 674 11.97 1.90 26.88
N LYS A 675 12.22 2.97 27.67
CA LYS A 675 13.54 3.28 28.23
C LYS A 675 14.11 1.96 28.69
N LYS A 676 15.17 1.48 28.05
CA LYS A 676 15.83 0.24 28.46
C LYS A 676 15.87 0.30 29.95
N LYS A 677 15.23 -0.66 30.65
CA LYS A 677 15.34 -0.78 32.11
C LYS A 677 16.76 -0.46 32.44
N LEU A 678 16.99 0.53 33.28
CA LEU A 678 18.31 0.85 33.80
C LEU A 678 18.90 -0.49 34.20
N LYS A 679 19.89 -0.95 33.45
CA LYS A 679 20.57 -2.21 33.73
C LYS A 679 21.08 -2.05 35.14
N SER A 680 20.70 -2.96 36.02
CA SER A 680 21.39 -3.07 37.32
C SER A 680 22.88 -3.26 37.03
N VAL A 681 23.73 -2.69 37.85
CA VAL A 681 25.18 -2.74 37.72
C VAL A 681 25.73 -4.20 37.60
N SER A 682 24.90 -5.20 37.91
CA SER A 682 25.21 -6.63 37.75
C SER A 682 25.07 -7.21 36.33
N ASP A 683 24.41 -6.48 35.37
CA ASP A 683 24.14 -7.03 34.02
C ASP A 683 25.22 -6.69 32.95
N GLU A 684 26.21 -5.87 33.28
CA GLU A 684 27.25 -5.45 32.33
C GLU A 684 28.41 -6.42 32.16
N SER A 685 28.54 -7.42 33.01
CA SER A 685 29.78 -8.21 33.10
C SER A 685 29.86 -9.44 32.19
N ASN A 686 28.86 -9.80 31.39
CA ASN A 686 28.84 -11.12 30.73
C ASN A 686 28.62 -11.17 29.20
N LYS A 687 28.67 -10.06 28.47
CA LYS A 687 28.67 -10.15 27.00
C LYS A 687 30.06 -10.07 26.42
N LYS A 688 30.66 -11.24 26.19
CA LYS A 688 31.96 -11.39 25.52
C LYS A 688 31.78 -11.25 23.99
N CYS A 689 32.77 -10.63 23.33
CA CYS A 689 32.83 -10.56 21.87
C CYS A 689 32.85 -11.98 21.29
N THR A 690 31.99 -12.25 20.29
CA THR A 690 31.91 -13.58 19.67
C THR A 690 33.18 -13.98 18.90
N LYS A 691 34.07 -13.01 18.57
CA LYS A 691 35.33 -13.26 17.85
C LYS A 691 36.52 -13.48 18.81
N CYS A 692 36.76 -12.56 19.74
CA CYS A 692 37.91 -12.66 20.66
C CYS A 692 37.56 -13.14 22.07
N LYS A 693 36.27 -13.29 22.40
CA LYS A 693 35.71 -13.70 23.71
C LYS A 693 36.02 -12.74 24.87
N GLU A 694 36.52 -11.53 24.59
CA GLU A 694 36.79 -10.48 25.57
C GLU A 694 35.60 -9.55 25.74
N GLY A 695 35.45 -8.91 26.91
CA GLY A 695 34.34 -7.98 27.21
C GLY A 695 34.59 -6.56 26.67
N GLY A 696 33.55 -5.72 26.65
CA GLY A 696 33.64 -4.27 26.34
C GLY A 696 33.48 -3.89 24.87
N HIS A 697 33.37 -4.83 23.90
CA HIS A 697 33.15 -4.56 22.47
C HIS A 697 32.35 -5.69 21.80
N ASN A 698 31.90 -5.48 20.59
CA ASN A 698 31.17 -6.49 19.79
C ASN A 698 31.98 -6.92 18.55
N ARG A 699 31.53 -7.93 17.80
CA ARG A 699 32.24 -8.44 16.60
C ARG A 699 32.59 -7.36 15.58
N ARG A 700 31.78 -6.28 15.47
CA ARG A 700 31.99 -5.18 14.49
C ARG A 700 33.07 -4.19 14.94
N THR A 701 33.25 -4.04 16.23
CA THR A 701 34.24 -3.14 16.85
C THR A 701 35.39 -3.90 17.51
N CYS A 702 35.66 -5.16 17.13
CA CYS A 702 36.70 -5.98 17.67
C CYS A 702 38.08 -5.54 17.14
N PRO A 703 39.05 -5.24 18.01
CA PRO A 703 40.40 -4.84 17.60
C PRO A 703 41.14 -5.91 16.77
N LYS A 704 40.79 -7.18 16.94
CA LYS A 704 41.39 -8.31 16.19
C LYS A 704 40.77 -8.52 14.80
N ARG A 705 40.13 -7.49 14.22
CA ARG A 705 39.52 -7.57 12.89
C ARG A 705 40.53 -7.44 11.74
N GLU A 706 41.68 -6.85 11.98
CA GLU A 706 42.67 -6.52 10.94
C GLU A 706 43.67 -7.65 10.62
N GLU A 707 43.66 -8.75 11.35
CA GLU A 707 44.58 -9.86 11.12
C GLU A 707 44.13 -10.90 10.09
N GLU A 708 42.96 -10.76 9.44
CA GLU A 708 42.44 -11.76 8.48
C GLU A 708 42.47 -11.31 7.00
N THR A 709 43.18 -10.27 6.64
CA THR A 709 43.28 -9.82 5.23
C THR A 709 44.67 -10.03 4.64
N MET A 710 45.30 -11.19 4.90
CA MET A 710 46.44 -11.66 4.10
C MET A 710 46.48 -13.19 4.08
N LEU A 711 45.81 -13.79 3.13
CA LEU A 711 46.16 -15.10 2.55
C LEU A 711 45.73 -15.14 1.08
N PRO A 712 46.48 -15.84 0.22
CA PRO A 712 46.61 -15.53 -1.19
C PRO A 712 45.50 -16.15 -2.06
N GLU A 713 45.37 -15.58 -3.25
CA GLU A 713 44.70 -16.16 -4.39
C GLU A 713 45.13 -17.62 -4.58
N ASP A 714 44.17 -18.51 -4.69
CA ASP A 714 44.22 -19.58 -5.70
C ASP A 714 42.91 -20.34 -5.83
N VAL A 715 42.52 -20.52 -7.08
CA VAL A 715 41.83 -21.66 -7.70
C VAL A 715 40.30 -21.68 -7.62
N LEU A 716 39.66 -21.18 -8.70
CA LEU A 716 38.84 -21.87 -9.69
C LEU A 716 37.83 -22.96 -9.24
N ASP A 717 36.67 -22.80 -9.85
CA ASP A 717 35.73 -23.81 -10.37
C ASP A 717 34.43 -24.06 -9.61
N ILE A 718 33.46 -23.74 -10.35
CA ILE A 718 32.12 -24.18 -10.71
C ILE A 718 31.05 -23.11 -10.42
#